data_30c8b224239dfd52822982bf1f9f39af
#
_entry.id   30c8b224239dfd52822982bf1f9f39af
#
_cell.length_a   1.000
_cell.length_b   1.000
_cell.length_c   1.000
_cell.angle_alpha   90.00
_cell.angle_beta   90.00
_cell.angle_gamma   90.00
#
_symmetry.space_group_name_H-M   'P 1'
#
loop_
_entity.id
_entity.type
_entity.pdbx_description
1 polymer ?
#
loop_
_entity_poly.entity_id
_entity_poly.type
_entity_poly.pdbx_seq_one_letter_code
_entity_poly.pdbx_strand_id
1 'polypeptide(L)'
;MITNTTASRMGRLAVFALLSSGLMPTAASAQTAAAAKQVFVVPFSHLDLWYLGPPENSYARAERIFSYALEQAERDPDFRFTFENAYYLREYLSLRPEARDRIAKMLGSGRLDLSGQWSDMNQSEATAEDLVRDVLLAHRFAQRELNFQPQGVISADIPGFTPQVVQIWKQSGIRGAMLTRGGPLKTPIFQWQAPDGSKLPIGYTVGGYATGWMAGLAKSLEAAEGKVAVSSYHSVQKKELKFDTGLAKLVDKSFPGSGPAILGAGPDLSVPSAEMTRVIREWNQRHGKEMFVREVTVPEFVDAIAKDPLPVLSGDWQSVWQMAIQSADRYAMLARVSHRLASAEKVATIASLLTPMQYPEADLERAWQWQIAAQDHEGAALPDFPHRAQELAAAVEQQSAAMIASRIPAQRKDAMVVVAVNPVNWPRRVALRVPLFLHGDIPSDGSRWDNIVVRDEKGNPVPARIRPAAPHAVTRTAELYTLIDLPPLGYRSLLLEPGGDNATGAAPWETPKPEISAGRQPVTALLGGWEAKYDPATRTIALASNGHAVATVELDHLAAAKAADLEAVRPVGDSAVEWRRVRLEQTWSEAILRAEAQITGGRIFLQVALRDGMAPEITTGGEWVSSFEGSLVQRVIPAALTRDAITYGIPFGEEKFGSMLPDSGPTNAGDELAPEVWKNAKTFDGWLAWEDGNARVTFATEARGAIFSPRDFSIVVAPTRGVMPSSVQQITLRSTLNFEQSPAAGAERLMWELMEPPVIATAEDRFGVMNLPPQFSLLEWDDPHLVVSAVYRDDQRNVVLRTYAHSSQPLHSQLRTELPVGRIELISPVETVMGPASPSREFGPWQIQTLRLQVAGARFPAQKGAK
;
A
#
# COMPACT_ATOMS: atom_id res chain seq x y z
N MET A 1 -60.19 16.13 -25.95
CA MET A 1 -61.33 16.83 -25.36
C MET A 1 -60.74 17.91 -24.50
N ILE A 2 -60.71 19.13 -25.03
CA ILE A 2 -61.62 20.19 -24.66
C ILE A 2 -61.24 20.77 -23.32
N THR A 3 -60.87 21.98 -23.05
CA THR A 3 -60.85 23.36 -23.68
C THR A 3 -60.51 24.32 -22.55
N ASN A 4 -59.67 25.30 -22.85
CA ASN A 4 -59.97 26.73 -22.88
C ASN A 4 -60.00 27.48 -21.55
N THR A 5 -59.17 28.51 -21.52
CA THR A 5 -59.27 29.96 -21.73
C THR A 5 -59.83 30.72 -20.53
N THR A 6 -59.20 31.85 -20.15
CA THR A 6 -59.36 33.25 -20.59
C THR A 6 -58.58 34.14 -19.61
N ALA A 7 -57.71 35.01 -19.94
CA ALA A 7 -57.65 36.35 -20.43
C ALA A 7 -58.59 37.38 -19.73
N SER A 8 -58.04 38.47 -19.22
CA SER A 8 -58.51 39.85 -19.38
C SER A 8 -57.78 40.82 -18.43
N ARG A 9 -57.10 41.78 -18.98
CA ARG A 9 -57.36 43.23 -19.26
C ARG A 9 -56.86 44.19 -18.18
N MET A 10 -55.82 44.95 -18.57
CA MET A 10 -55.80 46.43 -18.77
C MET A 10 -56.22 47.33 -17.63
N GLY A 11 -55.28 48.24 -17.26
CA GLY A 11 -55.53 49.55 -16.64
C GLY A 11 -54.37 50.52 -16.87
N ARG A 12 -54.46 51.34 -17.84
CA ARG A 12 -53.54 52.48 -18.08
C ARG A 12 -53.93 53.64 -17.15
N LEU A 13 -52.98 54.33 -16.56
CA LEU A 13 -53.07 55.71 -16.19
C LEU A 13 -51.77 56.47 -16.46
N ALA A 14 -51.79 57.41 -17.33
CA ALA A 14 -50.76 58.38 -17.62
C ALA A 14 -50.90 59.57 -16.69
N VAL A 15 -49.80 60.10 -16.15
CA VAL A 15 -49.71 61.45 -15.59
C VAL A 15 -48.34 62.09 -15.87
N PHE A 16 -48.35 63.11 -16.69
CA PHE A 16 -47.54 64.29 -16.82
C PHE A 16 -46.12 64.40 -16.34
N ALA A 17 -45.27 64.79 -17.29
CA ALA A 17 -43.92 65.29 -17.15
C ALA A 17 -43.89 66.71 -16.49
N LEU A 18 -42.88 66.90 -15.64
CA LEU A 18 -42.32 68.20 -15.33
C LEU A 18 -40.82 68.18 -15.45
N LEU A 19 -40.30 68.83 -16.44
CA LEU A 19 -38.89 69.09 -16.67
C LEU A 19 -38.36 70.03 -15.57
N SER A 20 -37.37 69.47 -14.76
CA SER A 20 -36.43 70.30 -14.04
C SER A 20 -35.01 69.79 -14.38
N SER A 21 -34.27 70.58 -15.12
CA SER A 21 -32.87 70.47 -15.44
C SER A 21 -32.02 70.62 -14.16
N GLY A 22 -31.70 69.49 -13.56
CA GLY A 22 -30.71 69.45 -12.49
C GLY A 22 -29.46 68.71 -13.01
N LEU A 23 -28.32 69.36 -13.04
CA LEU A 23 -27.01 68.75 -13.28
C LEU A 23 -26.84 67.62 -12.32
N MET A 24 -26.82 66.38 -12.86
CA MET A 24 -26.33 65.27 -12.13
C MET A 24 -24.80 65.34 -12.12
N PRO A 25 -24.14 65.19 -10.95
CA PRO A 25 -22.73 64.93 -10.93
C PRO A 25 -22.50 63.49 -11.55
N THR A 26 -21.67 63.45 -12.55
CA THR A 26 -21.14 62.15 -13.08
C THR A 26 -20.59 61.41 -11.91
N ALA A 27 -21.27 60.31 -11.54
CA ALA A 27 -20.71 59.33 -10.64
C ALA A 27 -19.46 58.75 -11.34
N ALA A 28 -18.30 59.22 -10.92
CA ALA A 28 -17.06 58.51 -11.21
C ALA A 28 -17.26 57.09 -10.69
N SER A 29 -17.33 56.13 -11.58
CA SER A 29 -17.24 54.73 -11.20
C SER A 29 -15.93 54.59 -10.42
N ALA A 30 -16.02 54.47 -9.12
CA ALA A 30 -14.90 53.99 -8.32
C ALA A 30 -14.58 52.60 -8.86
N GLN A 31 -13.61 52.54 -9.77
CA GLN A 31 -12.94 51.29 -10.07
C GLN A 31 -12.44 50.79 -8.72
N THR A 32 -13.13 49.82 -8.16
CA THR A 32 -12.59 49.04 -7.05
C THR A 32 -11.24 48.54 -7.51
N ALA A 33 -10.17 49.11 -6.95
CA ALA A 33 -8.82 48.61 -7.22
C ALA A 33 -8.82 47.07 -7.06
N ALA A 34 -8.47 46.39 -8.13
CA ALA A 34 -8.40 44.92 -8.10
C ALA A 34 -7.51 44.52 -6.92
N ALA A 35 -7.97 43.59 -6.10
CA ALA A 35 -7.17 43.07 -4.99
C ALA A 35 -5.85 42.52 -5.52
N ALA A 36 -4.74 42.81 -4.83
CA ALA A 36 -3.43 42.32 -5.21
C ALA A 36 -3.43 40.77 -5.30
N LYS A 37 -2.85 40.25 -6.36
CA LYS A 37 -2.66 38.80 -6.52
C LYS A 37 -1.84 38.23 -5.34
N GLN A 38 -2.33 37.23 -4.66
CA GLN A 38 -1.63 36.57 -3.55
C GLN A 38 -0.73 35.45 -4.05
N VAL A 39 0.54 35.50 -3.71
CA VAL A 39 1.52 34.46 -4.03
C VAL A 39 2.08 33.89 -2.74
N PHE A 40 1.85 32.59 -2.54
CA PHE A 40 2.30 31.85 -1.38
C PHE A 40 3.56 31.05 -1.74
N VAL A 41 4.62 31.22 -0.99
CA VAL A 41 5.87 30.47 -1.13
C VAL A 41 6.02 29.58 0.08
N VAL A 42 6.18 28.27 -0.15
CA VAL A 42 6.37 27.28 0.91
C VAL A 42 7.82 26.85 0.95
N PRO A 43 8.61 27.31 1.95
CA PRO A 43 10.02 26.94 2.08
C PRO A 43 10.17 25.59 2.79
N PHE A 44 11.00 24.73 2.20
CA PHE A 44 11.44 23.45 2.75
C PHE A 44 12.74 23.03 2.08
N SER A 45 13.21 21.82 2.30
CA SER A 45 14.28 21.19 1.53
C SER A 45 13.84 19.79 1.21
N HIS A 46 13.83 19.43 -0.07
CA HIS A 46 13.56 18.06 -0.47
C HIS A 46 14.76 17.18 -0.09
N LEU A 47 14.49 16.13 0.65
CA LEU A 47 15.51 15.26 1.25
C LEU A 47 15.22 13.80 0.91
N ASP A 48 15.72 13.39 -0.26
CA ASP A 48 15.65 11.97 -0.65
C ASP A 48 16.36 11.07 0.36
N LEU A 49 15.74 9.97 0.72
CA LEU A 49 16.42 8.93 1.46
C LEU A 49 17.45 8.27 0.53
N TRP A 50 18.73 8.37 0.91
CA TRP A 50 19.84 7.64 0.29
C TRP A 50 20.37 8.19 -1.04
N TYR A 51 19.91 9.31 -1.55
CA TYR A 51 20.43 9.91 -2.78
C TYR A 51 21.94 10.22 -2.70
N LEU A 52 22.43 10.52 -1.51
CA LEU A 52 23.86 10.77 -1.26
C LEU A 52 24.68 9.48 -0.97
N GLY A 53 24.14 8.31 -1.22
CA GLY A 53 24.77 7.03 -0.89
C GLY A 53 24.46 6.56 0.53
N PRO A 54 25.46 6.20 1.37
CA PRO A 54 25.17 5.71 2.71
C PRO A 54 24.32 6.66 3.55
N PRO A 55 23.40 6.15 4.40
CA PRO A 55 22.48 6.95 5.20
C PRO A 55 23.12 8.10 5.96
N GLU A 56 24.32 7.88 6.47
CA GLU A 56 25.07 8.85 7.28
C GLU A 56 25.36 10.14 6.52
N ASN A 57 25.53 10.08 5.20
CA ASN A 57 25.74 11.27 4.37
C ASN A 57 24.45 12.12 4.30
N SER A 58 23.32 11.46 4.13
CA SER A 58 22.00 12.13 4.11
C SER A 58 21.66 12.71 5.49
N TYR A 59 21.96 11.98 6.58
CA TYR A 59 21.76 12.50 7.95
C TYR A 59 22.64 13.71 8.25
N ALA A 60 23.92 13.70 7.84
CA ALA A 60 24.82 14.84 8.01
C ALA A 60 24.32 16.05 7.19
N ARG A 61 23.73 15.82 6.02
CA ARG A 61 23.16 16.90 5.22
C ARG A 61 21.87 17.45 5.85
N ALA A 62 20.97 16.60 6.33
CA ALA A 62 19.77 16.99 7.05
C ALA A 62 20.12 17.78 8.32
N GLU A 63 21.12 17.35 9.08
CA GLU A 63 21.62 18.05 10.28
C GLU A 63 21.99 19.49 9.96
N ARG A 64 22.73 19.72 8.91
CA ARG A 64 23.17 21.07 8.49
C ARG A 64 21.97 21.93 8.08
N ILE A 65 21.03 21.38 7.30
CA ILE A 65 19.82 22.07 6.81
C ILE A 65 18.94 22.46 8.00
N PHE A 66 18.66 21.53 8.90
CA PHE A 66 17.72 21.75 10.01
C PHE A 66 18.31 22.66 11.08
N SER A 67 19.60 22.55 11.38
CA SER A 67 20.29 23.50 12.27
C SER A 67 20.22 24.92 11.75
N TYR A 68 20.45 25.10 10.45
CA TYR A 68 20.37 26.43 9.82
C TYR A 68 18.92 26.95 9.81
N ALA A 69 17.95 26.14 9.44
CA ALA A 69 16.52 26.53 9.45
C ALA A 69 16.07 26.95 10.85
N LEU A 70 16.48 26.22 11.89
CA LEU A 70 16.18 26.54 13.29
C LEU A 70 16.78 27.90 13.68
N GLU A 71 18.06 28.15 13.37
CA GLU A 71 18.71 29.43 13.64
C GLU A 71 18.04 30.61 12.94
N GLN A 72 17.60 30.43 11.68
CA GLN A 72 16.88 31.49 10.96
C GLN A 72 15.50 31.74 11.53
N ALA A 73 14.75 30.68 11.86
CA ALA A 73 13.45 30.81 12.50
C ALA A 73 13.49 31.52 13.86
N GLU A 74 14.60 31.37 14.62
CA GLU A 74 14.81 32.10 15.87
C GLU A 74 15.12 33.59 15.66
N ARG A 75 15.85 33.94 14.60
CA ARG A 75 16.31 35.30 14.29
C ARG A 75 15.26 36.16 13.59
N ASP A 76 14.52 35.58 12.66
CA ASP A 76 13.59 36.31 11.77
C ASP A 76 12.14 35.85 11.97
N PRO A 77 11.23 36.72 12.42
CA PRO A 77 9.83 36.35 12.66
C PRO A 77 9.03 36.07 11.38
N ASP A 78 9.48 36.56 10.22
CA ASP A 78 8.82 36.34 8.93
C ASP A 78 9.30 35.05 8.24
N PHE A 79 10.45 34.51 8.69
CA PHE A 79 10.99 33.26 8.13
C PHE A 79 10.06 32.07 8.41
N ARG A 80 9.85 31.24 7.40
CA ARG A 80 9.10 29.98 7.50
C ARG A 80 9.96 28.84 6.98
N PHE A 81 9.78 27.67 7.54
CA PHE A 81 10.36 26.44 7.03
C PHE A 81 9.53 25.24 7.48
N THR A 82 9.30 24.28 6.58
CA THR A 82 8.63 23.03 6.90
C THR A 82 9.62 21.86 6.80
N PHE A 83 9.72 21.06 7.85
CA PHE A 83 10.38 19.76 7.78
C PHE A 83 9.50 18.84 6.93
N GLU A 84 10.01 18.35 5.81
CA GLU A 84 9.24 17.61 4.82
C GLU A 84 8.74 16.28 5.35
N ASN A 85 9.55 15.57 6.15
CA ASN A 85 9.19 14.29 6.75
C ASN A 85 9.69 14.14 8.19
N ALA A 86 9.01 13.29 8.95
CA ALA A 86 9.34 13.04 10.35
C ALA A 86 10.58 12.15 10.52
N TYR A 87 10.89 11.31 9.51
CA TYR A 87 12.05 10.41 9.56
C TYR A 87 13.36 11.17 9.75
N TYR A 88 13.64 12.14 8.90
CA TYR A 88 14.86 12.94 9.02
C TYR A 88 14.87 13.82 10.28
N LEU A 89 13.72 14.32 10.71
CA LEU A 89 13.66 15.10 11.95
C LEU A 89 13.98 14.25 13.18
N ARG A 90 13.54 12.98 13.20
CA ARG A 90 13.93 12.02 14.24
C ARG A 90 15.43 11.78 14.25
N GLU A 91 16.02 11.53 13.08
CA GLU A 91 17.46 11.31 12.95
C GLU A 91 18.25 12.57 13.39
N TYR A 92 17.76 13.75 13.01
CA TYR A 92 18.34 15.02 13.47
C TYR A 92 18.31 15.16 14.99
N LEU A 93 17.17 14.88 15.64
CA LEU A 93 17.05 14.96 17.09
C LEU A 93 17.88 13.88 17.82
N SER A 94 18.18 12.77 17.17
CA SER A 94 19.11 11.77 17.70
C SER A 94 20.56 12.29 17.70
N LEU A 95 20.93 13.09 16.70
CA LEU A 95 22.25 13.72 16.59
C LEU A 95 22.35 15.01 17.44
N ARG A 96 21.24 15.74 17.60
CA ARG A 96 21.16 17.07 18.24
C ARG A 96 20.02 17.11 19.27
N PRO A 97 20.10 16.34 20.36
CA PRO A 97 19.01 16.27 21.33
C PRO A 97 18.70 17.62 21.99
N GLU A 98 19.69 18.52 22.06
CA GLU A 98 19.54 19.88 22.57
C GLU A 98 18.68 20.79 21.68
N ALA A 99 18.42 20.42 20.43
CA ALA A 99 17.57 21.18 19.53
C ALA A 99 16.08 20.96 19.80
N ARG A 100 15.69 19.91 20.53
CA ARG A 100 14.29 19.49 20.75
C ARG A 100 13.39 20.62 21.23
N ASP A 101 13.71 21.23 22.38
CA ASP A 101 12.88 22.29 22.97
C ASP A 101 12.84 23.55 22.10
N ARG A 102 13.93 23.84 21.40
CA ARG A 102 14.01 24.97 20.46
C ARG A 102 13.08 24.75 19.27
N ILE A 103 13.09 23.54 18.67
CA ILE A 103 12.18 23.17 17.58
C ILE A 103 10.74 23.19 18.05
N ALA A 104 10.43 22.57 19.19
CA ALA A 104 9.08 22.57 19.75
C ALA A 104 8.54 24.01 19.93
N LYS A 105 9.38 24.93 20.41
CA LYS A 105 9.04 26.35 20.53
C LYS A 105 8.77 27.02 19.18
N MET A 106 9.56 26.71 18.15
CA MET A 106 9.39 27.28 16.81
C MET A 106 8.17 26.71 16.09
N LEU A 107 7.87 25.41 16.25
CA LEU A 107 6.63 24.79 15.82
C LEU A 107 5.41 25.43 16.47
N GLY A 108 5.43 25.62 17.82
CA GLY A 108 4.37 26.29 18.56
C GLY A 108 4.14 27.76 18.16
N SER A 109 5.16 28.43 17.59
CA SER A 109 5.02 29.80 17.07
C SER A 109 4.59 29.88 15.61
N GLY A 110 4.48 28.75 14.88
CA GLY A 110 4.16 28.68 13.47
C GLY A 110 5.28 29.10 12.52
N ARG A 111 6.52 29.34 13.02
CA ARG A 111 7.67 29.68 12.18
C ARG A 111 8.27 28.44 11.54
N LEU A 112 8.27 27.33 12.26
CA LEU A 112 8.55 26.02 11.72
C LEU A 112 7.27 25.22 11.63
N ASP A 113 7.22 24.27 10.72
CA ASP A 113 6.14 23.28 10.59
C ASP A 113 6.74 21.90 10.33
N LEU A 114 5.96 20.85 10.52
CA LEU A 114 6.30 19.46 10.22
C LEU A 114 5.21 18.88 9.36
N SER A 115 5.58 18.33 8.20
CA SER A 115 4.69 17.56 7.36
C SER A 115 4.17 16.31 8.09
N GLY A 116 2.89 16.01 7.92
CA GLY A 116 2.20 14.92 8.59
C GLY A 116 2.51 13.53 8.02
N GLN A 117 3.72 13.31 7.53
CA GLN A 117 4.16 12.03 6.95
C GLN A 117 5.51 11.59 7.52
N TRP A 118 5.73 10.27 7.57
CA TRP A 118 6.97 9.68 8.07
C TRP A 118 8.09 9.74 7.03
N SER A 119 7.76 9.42 5.78
CA SER A 119 8.70 9.47 4.65
C SER A 119 8.00 10.00 3.39
N ASP A 120 8.77 10.30 2.36
CA ASP A 120 8.27 10.74 1.06
C ASP A 120 7.90 9.52 0.19
N MET A 121 6.80 8.86 0.61
CA MET A 121 6.32 7.60 0.06
C MET A 121 5.66 7.77 -1.30
N ASN A 122 5.92 6.83 -2.20
CA ASN A 122 5.21 6.70 -3.48
C ASN A 122 3.79 6.17 -3.26
N GLN A 123 2.86 7.07 -2.92
CA GLN A 123 1.56 6.72 -2.34
C GLN A 123 0.65 5.95 -3.29
N SER A 124 0.71 6.20 -4.62
CA SER A 124 -0.09 5.45 -5.59
C SER A 124 0.33 3.98 -5.72
N GLU A 125 1.49 3.62 -5.20
CA GLU A 125 2.11 2.29 -5.30
C GLU A 125 2.22 1.58 -3.94
N ALA A 126 1.82 2.26 -2.86
CA ALA A 126 1.79 1.74 -1.49
C ALA A 126 0.58 0.84 -1.22
N THR A 127 0.62 0.05 -0.15
CA THR A 127 -0.53 -0.71 0.34
C THR A 127 -1.43 0.16 1.23
N ALA A 128 -2.63 -0.33 1.50
CA ALA A 128 -3.59 0.35 2.35
C ALA A 128 -3.03 0.74 3.74
N GLU A 129 -2.38 -0.19 4.44
CA GLU A 129 -1.82 0.10 5.77
C GLU A 129 -0.57 0.99 5.71
N ASP A 130 0.23 0.94 4.65
CA ASP A 130 1.37 1.85 4.50
C ASP A 130 0.95 3.32 4.61
N LEU A 131 -0.15 3.69 3.93
CA LEU A 131 -0.68 5.06 3.95
C LEU A 131 -1.08 5.53 5.35
N VAL A 132 -1.67 4.63 6.13
CA VAL A 132 -2.06 4.97 7.52
C VAL A 132 -0.86 4.99 8.44
N ARG A 133 0.08 4.05 8.27
CA ARG A 133 1.29 3.98 9.12
C ARG A 133 2.21 5.17 8.89
N ASP A 134 2.30 5.65 7.67
CA ASP A 134 3.06 6.86 7.36
C ASP A 134 2.60 8.06 8.22
N VAL A 135 1.29 8.33 8.21
CA VAL A 135 0.71 9.41 9.00
C VAL A 135 0.77 9.12 10.51
N LEU A 136 0.47 7.88 10.93
CA LEU A 136 0.47 7.49 12.34
C LEU A 136 1.86 7.63 12.99
N LEU A 137 2.91 7.15 12.32
CA LEU A 137 4.28 7.23 12.82
C LEU A 137 4.75 8.68 12.95
N ALA A 138 4.44 9.53 11.95
CA ALA A 138 4.75 10.96 12.00
C ALA A 138 4.07 11.66 13.20
N HIS A 139 2.77 11.40 13.40
CA HIS A 139 2.00 12.00 14.49
C HIS A 139 2.45 11.49 15.86
N ARG A 140 2.70 10.19 16.01
CA ARG A 140 3.24 9.62 17.25
C ARG A 140 4.59 10.24 17.61
N PHE A 141 5.51 10.34 16.66
CA PHE A 141 6.79 11.00 16.86
C PHE A 141 6.62 12.48 17.24
N ALA A 142 5.85 13.24 16.47
CA ALA A 142 5.63 14.66 16.72
C ALA A 142 5.00 14.91 18.10
N GLN A 143 4.02 14.10 18.50
CA GLN A 143 3.38 14.22 19.80
C GLN A 143 4.31 13.83 20.96
N ARG A 144 5.02 12.70 20.85
CA ARG A 144 5.91 12.18 21.92
C ARG A 144 7.14 13.06 22.12
N GLU A 145 7.77 13.52 21.04
CA GLU A 145 9.04 14.21 21.08
C GLU A 145 8.92 15.75 21.12
N LEU A 146 7.87 16.31 20.51
CA LEU A 146 7.77 17.76 20.28
C LEU A 146 6.47 18.36 20.82
N ASN A 147 5.56 17.55 21.37
CA ASN A 147 4.21 17.97 21.78
C ASN A 147 3.50 18.78 20.66
N PHE A 148 3.61 18.30 19.44
CA PHE A 148 3.09 18.95 18.22
C PHE A 148 2.16 18.01 17.45
N GLN A 149 1.17 18.61 16.78
CA GLN A 149 0.26 17.90 15.87
C GLN A 149 0.42 18.46 14.46
N PRO A 150 0.97 17.72 13.51
CA PRO A 150 1.05 18.13 12.12
C PRO A 150 -0.33 18.40 11.52
N GLN A 151 -0.47 19.49 10.76
CA GLN A 151 -1.73 19.90 10.14
C GLN A 151 -1.63 20.11 8.62
N GLY A 152 -0.45 19.97 8.05
CA GLY A 152 -0.19 20.08 6.62
C GLY A 152 0.61 18.90 6.12
N VAL A 153 0.55 18.64 4.82
CA VAL A 153 1.42 17.70 4.12
C VAL A 153 2.16 18.44 3.00
N ILE A 154 3.47 18.26 2.93
CA ILE A 154 4.28 18.54 1.76
C ILE A 154 4.71 17.19 1.21
N SER A 155 4.44 16.94 -0.06
CA SER A 155 4.92 15.75 -0.74
C SER A 155 5.55 16.17 -2.05
N ALA A 156 6.85 16.40 -1.99
CA ALA A 156 7.66 16.82 -3.13
C ALA A 156 8.24 15.60 -3.83
N ASP A 157 8.46 15.73 -5.12
CA ASP A 157 9.00 14.71 -6.02
C ASP A 157 8.26 13.35 -6.06
N ILE A 158 7.08 13.29 -5.47
CA ILE A 158 6.26 12.07 -5.47
C ILE A 158 5.46 11.99 -6.76
N PRO A 159 5.63 10.90 -7.53
CA PRO A 159 5.11 10.81 -8.89
C PRO A 159 3.61 10.56 -8.97
N GLY A 160 2.96 10.18 -7.88
CA GLY A 160 1.52 9.88 -7.87
C GLY A 160 0.97 9.62 -6.48
N PHE A 161 -0.35 9.75 -6.36
CA PHE A 161 -1.09 9.62 -5.11
C PHE A 161 -2.38 8.82 -5.33
N THR A 162 -2.94 8.27 -4.26
CA THR A 162 -4.25 7.62 -4.29
C THR A 162 -5.32 8.51 -3.66
N PRO A 163 -6.55 8.58 -4.18
CA PRO A 163 -7.57 9.47 -3.64
C PRO A 163 -7.97 9.18 -2.19
N GLN A 164 -7.74 7.97 -1.69
CA GLN A 164 -8.04 7.61 -0.30
C GLN A 164 -7.13 8.28 0.74
N VAL A 165 -5.99 8.84 0.35
CA VAL A 165 -5.16 9.63 1.29
C VAL A 165 -5.91 10.85 1.82
N VAL A 166 -6.82 11.42 1.04
CA VAL A 166 -7.65 12.57 1.45
C VAL A 166 -8.50 12.24 2.69
N GLN A 167 -9.11 11.05 2.70
CA GLN A 167 -9.87 10.57 3.86
C GLN A 167 -8.95 10.37 5.07
N ILE A 168 -7.80 9.71 4.88
CA ILE A 168 -6.82 9.43 5.94
C ILE A 168 -6.29 10.73 6.53
N TRP A 169 -5.82 11.66 5.70
CA TRP A 169 -5.30 12.96 6.13
C TRP A 169 -6.34 13.76 6.90
N LYS A 170 -7.56 13.86 6.35
CA LYS A 170 -8.63 14.61 7.00
C LYS A 170 -9.02 14.05 8.36
N GLN A 171 -9.16 12.74 8.48
CA GLN A 171 -9.43 12.07 9.75
C GLN A 171 -8.27 12.22 10.75
N SER A 172 -7.05 12.41 10.27
CA SER A 172 -5.84 12.62 11.09
C SER A 172 -5.62 14.08 11.51
N GLY A 173 -6.49 14.99 11.09
CA GLY A 173 -6.38 16.41 11.46
C GLY A 173 -5.55 17.24 10.48
N ILE A 174 -5.10 16.66 9.37
CA ILE A 174 -4.47 17.39 8.26
C ILE A 174 -5.53 18.28 7.59
N ARG A 175 -5.16 19.52 7.33
CA ARG A 175 -6.05 20.56 6.81
C ARG A 175 -5.88 20.83 5.32
N GLY A 176 -4.74 20.44 4.76
CA GLY A 176 -4.44 20.56 3.34
C GLY A 176 -3.06 20.04 2.98
N ALA A 177 -2.76 19.98 1.69
CA ALA A 177 -1.49 19.51 1.19
C ALA A 177 -0.93 20.37 0.05
N MET A 178 0.39 20.40 -0.05
CA MET A 178 1.14 20.87 -1.21
C MET A 178 1.75 19.65 -1.91
N LEU A 179 1.33 19.41 -3.16
CA LEU A 179 1.74 18.25 -3.94
C LEU A 179 2.43 18.69 -5.23
N THR A 180 3.27 17.82 -5.78
CA THR A 180 3.97 18.06 -7.02
C THR A 180 3.84 16.87 -7.97
N ARG A 181 4.33 16.95 -9.17
CA ARG A 181 4.35 15.95 -10.22
C ARG A 181 2.99 15.43 -10.68
N GLY A 182 2.79 15.44 -11.98
CA GLY A 182 1.64 14.82 -12.63
C GLY A 182 0.25 15.37 -12.31
N GLY A 183 0.14 16.48 -11.59
CA GLY A 183 -1.14 17.03 -11.15
C GLY A 183 -1.87 17.89 -12.16
N PRO A 184 -3.06 18.43 -11.81
CA PRO A 184 -3.94 19.14 -12.73
C PRO A 184 -3.39 20.55 -13.06
N LEU A 185 -2.83 20.70 -14.26
CA LEU A 185 -2.20 21.96 -14.71
C LEU A 185 -3.16 23.14 -14.83
N LYS A 186 -4.41 22.90 -15.22
CA LYS A 186 -5.38 23.97 -15.41
C LYS A 186 -6.08 24.40 -14.13
N THR A 187 -5.99 23.57 -13.10
CA THR A 187 -6.67 23.78 -11.81
C THR A 187 -5.72 23.49 -10.67
N PRO A 188 -4.64 24.26 -10.49
CA PRO A 188 -3.57 23.91 -9.56
C PRO A 188 -3.95 24.09 -8.07
N ILE A 189 -5.05 24.81 -7.76
CA ILE A 189 -5.58 24.92 -6.40
C ILE A 189 -7.03 24.45 -6.42
N PHE A 190 -7.33 23.37 -5.68
CA PHE A 190 -8.62 22.69 -5.73
C PHE A 190 -8.93 21.93 -4.43
N GLN A 191 -10.19 21.51 -4.28
CA GLN A 191 -10.58 20.50 -3.29
C GLN A 191 -10.49 19.12 -3.93
N TRP A 192 -9.61 18.26 -3.43
CA TRP A 192 -9.58 16.87 -3.88
C TRP A 192 -10.58 16.05 -3.08
N GLN A 193 -11.47 15.36 -3.77
CA GLN A 193 -12.52 14.55 -3.16
C GLN A 193 -12.16 13.07 -3.21
N ALA A 194 -12.12 12.43 -2.04
CA ALA A 194 -11.98 10.98 -1.87
C ALA A 194 -13.26 10.22 -2.22
N PRO A 195 -13.18 8.89 -2.44
CA PRO A 195 -14.34 8.04 -2.71
C PRO A 195 -15.43 8.08 -1.62
N ASP A 196 -15.07 8.28 -0.34
CA ASP A 196 -16.01 8.45 0.78
C ASP A 196 -16.71 9.82 0.81
N GLY A 197 -16.37 10.72 -0.13
CA GLY A 197 -16.86 12.10 -0.19
C GLY A 197 -16.09 13.11 0.65
N SER A 198 -15.08 12.70 1.42
CA SER A 198 -14.16 13.59 2.13
C SER A 198 -13.44 14.51 1.15
N LYS A 199 -13.20 15.77 1.57
CA LYS A 199 -12.53 16.78 0.74
C LYS A 199 -11.42 17.45 1.50
N LEU A 200 -10.32 17.75 0.79
CA LEU A 200 -9.18 18.46 1.34
C LEU A 200 -8.62 19.45 0.31
N PRO A 201 -8.28 20.71 0.70
CA PRO A 201 -7.65 21.66 -0.19
C PRO A 201 -6.24 21.22 -0.56
N ILE A 202 -5.96 21.25 -1.85
CA ILE A 202 -4.65 20.89 -2.43
C ILE A 202 -4.10 22.11 -3.17
N GLY A 203 -2.83 22.39 -2.96
CA GLY A 203 -2.02 23.27 -3.77
C GLY A 203 -1.05 22.43 -4.62
N TYR A 204 -1.27 22.40 -5.93
CA TYR A 204 -0.35 21.78 -6.87
C TYR A 204 0.68 22.79 -7.37
N THR A 205 1.96 22.51 -7.18
CA THR A 205 3.04 23.42 -7.62
C THR A 205 3.38 23.17 -9.09
N VAL A 206 2.77 23.93 -9.96
CA VAL A 206 3.01 23.87 -11.41
C VAL A 206 4.49 24.17 -11.71
N GLY A 207 5.16 23.24 -12.36
CA GLY A 207 6.59 23.35 -12.69
C GLY A 207 7.54 22.77 -11.63
N GLY A 208 7.01 22.16 -10.57
CA GLY A 208 7.76 21.41 -9.58
C GLY A 208 7.98 22.12 -8.23
N TYR A 209 8.57 21.42 -7.30
CA TYR A 209 8.73 21.82 -5.90
C TYR A 209 9.80 22.91 -5.64
N ALA A 210 10.67 23.19 -6.61
CA ALA A 210 11.70 24.23 -6.51
C ALA A 210 11.36 25.51 -7.31
N THR A 211 10.10 25.68 -7.75
CA THR A 211 9.70 26.81 -8.61
C THR A 211 9.92 28.18 -7.98
N GLY A 212 9.70 28.31 -6.70
CA GLY A 212 9.98 29.56 -5.96
C GLY A 212 11.47 29.88 -5.93
N TRP A 213 12.31 28.86 -5.80
CA TRP A 213 13.77 29.02 -5.84
C TRP A 213 14.25 29.38 -7.26
N MET A 214 13.76 28.69 -8.30
CA MET A 214 14.10 28.99 -9.71
C MET A 214 13.65 30.38 -10.14
N ALA A 215 12.63 30.95 -9.53
CA ALA A 215 12.21 32.32 -9.77
C ALA A 215 13.18 33.38 -9.19
N GLY A 216 14.32 32.98 -8.65
CA GLY A 216 15.34 33.85 -8.07
C GLY A 216 15.04 34.30 -6.64
N LEU A 217 14.08 33.63 -5.95
CA LEU A 217 13.78 33.87 -4.54
C LEU A 217 14.87 33.37 -3.59
N ALA A 218 15.67 32.41 -4.03
CA ALA A 218 16.78 31.87 -3.26
C ALA A 218 18.12 32.12 -3.98
N LYS A 219 19.02 32.89 -3.39
CA LYS A 219 20.43 32.75 -3.69
C LYS A 219 20.95 31.63 -2.82
N SER A 220 21.45 30.58 -3.46
CA SER A 220 21.98 29.43 -2.73
C SER A 220 23.17 29.86 -1.88
N LEU A 221 23.16 29.56 -0.60
CA LEU A 221 24.32 29.69 0.30
C LEU A 221 25.52 28.88 -0.21
N GLU A 222 25.30 27.89 -1.05
CA GLU A 222 26.35 27.07 -1.67
C GLU A 222 27.28 27.90 -2.57
N ALA A 223 26.74 28.99 -3.18
CA ALA A 223 27.58 29.93 -3.90
C ALA A 223 28.48 30.74 -2.96
N ALA A 224 28.12 30.92 -1.69
CA ALA A 224 28.90 31.64 -0.69
C ALA A 224 29.88 30.73 0.07
N GLU A 225 29.57 29.42 0.21
CA GLU A 225 30.40 28.48 0.99
C GLU A 225 31.40 27.68 0.15
N GLY A 226 31.41 27.86 -1.15
CA GLY A 226 32.41 27.31 -2.09
C GLY A 226 32.72 25.84 -1.88
N LYS A 227 32.18 24.94 -2.72
CA LYS A 227 32.62 23.57 -2.95
C LYS A 227 32.01 22.49 -2.06
N VAL A 228 30.75 22.34 -2.11
CA VAL A 228 30.19 20.98 -2.02
C VAL A 228 29.84 20.57 -3.45
N ALA A 229 30.30 19.41 -3.89
CA ALA A 229 29.92 18.82 -5.17
C ALA A 229 28.46 18.42 -5.09
N VAL A 230 27.58 19.35 -5.37
CA VAL A 230 26.18 19.07 -5.56
C VAL A 230 26.02 18.49 -6.96
N SER A 231 25.21 17.45 -7.08
CA SER A 231 24.98 16.66 -8.27
C SER A 231 24.86 17.50 -9.55
N SER A 232 25.09 16.88 -10.69
CA SER A 232 25.00 17.44 -12.04
C SER A 232 23.68 18.17 -12.36
N TYR A 233 22.65 17.98 -11.55
CA TYR A 233 21.34 18.61 -11.64
C TYR A 233 21.40 20.15 -11.47
N HIS A 234 22.28 20.65 -10.62
CA HIS A 234 22.45 22.08 -10.39
C HIS A 234 23.28 22.81 -11.48
N SER A 235 23.95 22.08 -12.37
CA SER A 235 24.75 22.68 -13.44
C SER A 235 23.91 23.29 -14.58
N VAL A 236 22.64 22.93 -14.70
CA VAL A 236 21.73 23.42 -15.76
C VAL A 236 21.13 24.78 -15.43
N GLN A 237 21.16 25.21 -14.17
CA GLN A 237 20.48 26.41 -13.68
C GLN A 237 21.32 27.70 -13.66
N LYS A 238 22.38 27.78 -14.42
CA LYS A 238 23.25 29.00 -14.51
C LYS A 238 22.61 30.21 -15.19
N LYS A 239 21.33 30.23 -15.53
CA LYS A 239 20.63 31.43 -15.97
C LYS A 239 20.08 32.16 -14.74
N GLU A 240 20.78 33.21 -14.30
CA GLU A 240 20.25 34.19 -13.36
C GLU A 240 18.92 34.75 -13.89
N LEU A 241 17.79 34.21 -13.44
CA LEU A 241 16.49 34.83 -13.59
C LEU A 241 16.47 36.01 -12.62
N LYS A 242 16.39 37.24 -13.14
CA LYS A 242 16.16 38.39 -12.27
C LYS A 242 14.81 38.20 -11.60
N PHE A 243 14.76 38.22 -10.25
CA PHE A 243 13.56 37.99 -9.46
C PHE A 243 12.34 38.76 -9.96
N ASP A 244 12.50 40.08 -10.18
CA ASP A 244 11.42 41.01 -10.58
C ASP A 244 10.74 40.63 -11.92
N THR A 245 11.44 39.97 -12.84
CA THR A 245 10.85 39.56 -14.13
C THR A 245 10.58 38.07 -14.20
N GLY A 246 11.27 37.28 -13.42
CA GLY A 246 11.11 35.83 -13.38
C GLY A 246 9.86 35.40 -12.63
N LEU A 247 9.62 35.97 -11.44
CA LEU A 247 8.47 35.64 -10.60
C LEU A 247 7.14 35.97 -11.29
N ALA A 248 6.98 37.21 -11.77
CA ALA A 248 5.76 37.62 -12.42
C ALA A 248 5.42 36.74 -13.64
N LYS A 249 6.42 36.45 -14.50
CA LYS A 249 6.23 35.57 -15.67
C LYS A 249 5.86 34.16 -15.28
N LEU A 250 6.51 33.60 -14.23
CA LEU A 250 6.19 32.27 -13.75
C LEU A 250 4.78 32.19 -13.21
N VAL A 251 4.41 33.16 -12.36
CA VAL A 251 3.07 33.22 -11.76
C VAL A 251 1.98 33.40 -12.81
N ASP A 252 2.16 34.32 -13.76
CA ASP A 252 1.20 34.54 -14.83
C ASP A 252 1.02 33.33 -15.76
N LYS A 253 2.13 32.61 -16.02
CA LYS A 253 2.10 31.39 -16.84
C LYS A 253 1.42 30.23 -16.12
N SER A 254 1.76 30.01 -14.85
CA SER A 254 1.38 28.83 -14.08
C SER A 254 0.06 28.98 -13.34
N PHE A 255 -0.31 30.22 -13.00
CA PHE A 255 -1.51 30.60 -12.26
C PHE A 255 -2.21 31.77 -12.91
N PRO A 256 -2.81 31.60 -14.09
CA PRO A 256 -3.43 32.69 -14.82
C PRO A 256 -4.62 33.30 -14.04
N GLY A 257 -4.86 34.60 -14.24
CA GLY A 257 -5.98 35.34 -13.61
C GLY A 257 -5.63 35.91 -12.25
N SER A 258 -6.66 36.34 -11.50
CA SER A 258 -6.52 37.02 -10.19
C SER A 258 -6.48 36.12 -8.98
N GLY A 259 -6.69 34.80 -9.17
CA GLY A 259 -6.67 33.83 -8.08
C GLY A 259 -5.30 33.67 -7.43
N PRO A 260 -5.23 33.01 -6.26
CA PRO A 260 -3.97 32.78 -5.55
C PRO A 260 -3.02 31.91 -6.35
N ALA A 261 -1.72 31.98 -6.03
CA ALA A 261 -0.68 31.12 -6.56
C ALA A 261 0.10 30.48 -5.42
N ILE A 262 0.57 29.22 -5.61
CA ILE A 262 1.42 28.53 -4.65
C ILE A 262 2.70 28.05 -5.34
N LEU A 263 3.83 28.30 -4.72
CA LEU A 263 5.16 27.94 -5.21
C LEU A 263 5.91 27.18 -4.13
N GLY A 264 6.49 26.05 -4.48
CA GLY A 264 7.45 25.34 -3.62
C GLY A 264 8.81 26.03 -3.66
N ALA A 265 9.49 26.14 -2.54
CA ALA A 265 10.86 26.62 -2.44
C ALA A 265 11.73 25.59 -1.68
N GLY A 266 11.69 24.36 -2.18
CA GLY A 266 12.37 23.22 -1.59
C GLY A 266 13.28 22.48 -2.58
N PRO A 267 14.38 23.09 -3.07
CA PRO A 267 15.30 22.37 -3.92
C PRO A 267 16.01 21.25 -3.17
N ASP A 268 16.42 20.22 -3.92
CA ASP A 268 17.05 19.03 -3.39
C ASP A 268 18.22 19.36 -2.48
N LEU A 269 18.22 18.78 -1.28
CA LEU A 269 19.34 18.78 -0.33
C LEU A 269 19.90 20.19 -0.03
N SER A 270 19.10 21.24 -0.22
CA SER A 270 19.56 22.61 -0.12
C SER A 270 19.25 23.25 1.22
N VAL A 271 20.21 23.99 1.75
CA VAL A 271 20.01 24.85 2.92
C VAL A 271 19.02 25.97 2.56
N PRO A 272 18.00 26.27 3.37
CA PRO A 272 17.06 27.35 3.07
C PRO A 272 17.75 28.71 3.03
N SER A 273 17.27 29.61 2.16
CA SER A 273 17.88 30.92 1.97
C SER A 273 17.27 31.96 2.89
N ALA A 274 18.03 32.50 3.82
CA ALA A 274 17.64 33.67 4.60
C ALA A 274 17.45 34.95 3.73
N GLU A 275 18.10 35.00 2.58
CA GLU A 275 17.93 36.10 1.61
C GLU A 275 16.53 36.14 1.01
N MET A 276 15.84 34.98 0.89
CA MET A 276 14.51 34.90 0.34
C MET A 276 13.52 35.80 1.11
N THR A 277 13.51 35.70 2.43
CA THR A 277 12.64 36.55 3.28
C THR A 277 12.90 38.04 3.07
N ARG A 278 14.17 38.45 2.97
CA ARG A 278 14.56 39.83 2.68
C ARG A 278 14.09 40.28 1.27
N VAL A 279 14.33 39.46 0.27
CA VAL A 279 13.91 39.73 -1.12
C VAL A 279 12.38 39.88 -1.24
N ILE A 280 11.62 39.05 -0.54
CA ILE A 280 10.16 39.11 -0.48
C ILE A 280 9.69 40.43 0.16
N ARG A 281 10.31 40.89 1.26
CA ARG A 281 10.00 42.19 1.85
C ARG A 281 10.25 43.33 0.89
N GLU A 282 11.40 43.33 0.20
CA GLU A 282 11.74 44.36 -0.80
C GLU A 282 10.81 44.33 -2.01
N TRP A 283 10.38 43.13 -2.48
CA TRP A 283 9.38 42.96 -3.51
C TRP A 283 8.05 43.59 -3.09
N ASN A 284 7.55 43.28 -1.90
CA ASN A 284 6.28 43.77 -1.40
C ASN A 284 6.24 45.29 -1.23
N GLN A 285 7.38 45.90 -0.86
CA GLN A 285 7.48 47.35 -0.80
C GLN A 285 7.32 47.98 -2.19
N ARG A 286 7.82 47.35 -3.24
CA ARG A 286 7.77 47.89 -4.62
C ARG A 286 6.51 47.50 -5.39
N HIS A 287 6.08 46.23 -5.24
CA HIS A 287 5.08 45.62 -6.11
C HIS A 287 3.87 45.02 -5.35
N GLY A 288 3.86 45.06 -4.02
CA GLY A 288 2.85 44.39 -3.20
C GLY A 288 1.41 44.83 -3.41
N LYS A 289 1.17 45.99 -4.07
CA LYS A 289 -0.17 46.44 -4.47
C LYS A 289 -0.74 45.67 -5.67
N GLU A 290 0.14 45.14 -6.50
CA GLU A 290 -0.21 44.36 -7.70
C GLU A 290 -0.10 42.84 -7.42
N MET A 291 1.02 42.44 -6.79
CA MET A 291 1.32 41.05 -6.46
C MET A 291 1.98 41.00 -5.08
N PHE A 292 1.28 40.44 -4.09
CA PHE A 292 1.77 40.31 -2.73
C PHE A 292 2.30 38.90 -2.47
N VAL A 293 3.56 38.78 -2.10
CA VAL A 293 4.25 37.54 -1.88
C VAL A 293 4.49 37.33 -0.40
N ARG A 294 4.36 36.10 0.11
CA ARG A 294 4.73 35.77 1.48
C ARG A 294 5.17 34.31 1.61
N GLU A 295 6.11 34.07 2.49
CA GLU A 295 6.46 32.75 2.97
C GLU A 295 5.31 32.25 3.87
N VAL A 296 4.95 30.99 3.70
CA VAL A 296 3.88 30.35 4.48
C VAL A 296 4.23 28.88 4.76
N THR A 297 3.67 28.34 5.82
CA THR A 297 3.49 26.88 6.00
C THR A 297 2.23 26.41 5.27
N VAL A 298 2.06 25.10 5.08
CA VAL A 298 0.85 24.56 4.43
C VAL A 298 -0.44 24.93 5.21
N PRO A 299 -0.52 24.84 6.54
CA PRO A 299 -1.68 25.32 7.29
C PRO A 299 -1.97 26.81 7.08
N GLU A 300 -0.96 27.69 7.03
CA GLU A 300 -1.13 29.12 6.75
C GLU A 300 -1.65 29.37 5.33
N PHE A 301 -1.20 28.57 4.33
CA PHE A 301 -1.76 28.62 2.98
C PHE A 301 -3.25 28.25 2.98
N VAL A 302 -3.60 27.14 3.63
CA VAL A 302 -5.01 26.70 3.73
C VAL A 302 -5.89 27.76 4.39
N ASP A 303 -5.43 28.41 5.45
CA ASP A 303 -6.15 29.51 6.10
C ASP A 303 -6.36 30.69 5.16
N ALA A 304 -5.36 30.99 4.34
CA ALA A 304 -5.43 32.11 3.40
C ALA A 304 -6.47 31.90 2.30
N ILE A 305 -6.66 30.66 1.83
CA ILE A 305 -7.60 30.31 0.76
C ILE A 305 -8.95 29.80 1.29
N ALA A 306 -9.16 29.72 2.59
CA ALA A 306 -10.35 29.10 3.20
C ALA A 306 -11.68 29.74 2.79
N LYS A 307 -11.67 31.00 2.36
CA LYS A 307 -12.85 31.74 1.90
C LYS A 307 -13.06 31.68 0.38
N ASP A 308 -12.11 31.15 -0.36
CA ASP A 308 -12.19 31.08 -1.81
C ASP A 308 -13.05 29.89 -2.24
N PRO A 309 -13.95 30.05 -3.22
CA PRO A 309 -14.71 28.93 -3.77
C PRO A 309 -13.78 28.06 -4.64
N LEU A 310 -13.22 27.00 -4.05
CA LEU A 310 -12.33 26.11 -4.78
C LEU A 310 -13.12 25.09 -5.62
N PRO A 311 -12.69 24.81 -6.87
CA PRO A 311 -13.25 23.72 -7.66
C PRO A 311 -13.02 22.38 -6.97
N VAL A 312 -13.98 21.45 -7.12
CA VAL A 312 -13.88 20.10 -6.59
C VAL A 312 -13.46 19.17 -7.73
N LEU A 313 -12.36 18.46 -7.55
CA LEU A 313 -11.89 17.44 -8.46
C LEU A 313 -11.91 16.08 -7.75
N SER A 314 -12.18 15.01 -8.52
CA SER A 314 -12.14 13.62 -8.07
C SER A 314 -11.46 12.75 -9.11
N GLY A 315 -11.00 11.58 -8.73
CA GLY A 315 -10.32 10.64 -9.59
C GLY A 315 -8.92 10.28 -9.07
N ASP A 316 -8.36 9.26 -9.67
CA ASP A 316 -7.06 8.70 -9.34
C ASP A 316 -5.91 9.58 -9.87
N TRP A 317 -4.89 9.75 -9.08
CA TRP A 317 -3.66 10.48 -9.44
C TRP A 317 -2.52 9.49 -9.64
N GLN A 318 -2.57 8.79 -10.75
CA GLN A 318 -1.63 7.73 -11.10
C GLN A 318 -0.17 8.22 -11.17
N SER A 319 0.73 7.36 -10.73
CA SER A 319 2.17 7.61 -10.83
C SER A 319 2.61 7.90 -12.26
N VAL A 320 3.24 9.04 -12.46
CA VAL A 320 3.82 9.39 -13.79
C VAL A 320 5.08 8.58 -14.09
N TRP A 321 5.70 7.98 -13.07
CA TRP A 321 6.87 7.12 -13.24
C TRP A 321 6.53 5.63 -13.33
N GLN A 322 5.37 5.21 -12.83
CA GLN A 322 4.95 3.80 -12.83
C GLN A 322 6.04 2.87 -12.25
N MET A 323 6.59 3.22 -11.10
CA MET A 323 7.71 2.50 -10.49
C MET A 323 7.33 1.06 -10.13
N ALA A 324 6.06 0.79 -9.81
CA ALA A 324 5.54 -0.56 -9.60
C ALA A 324 5.65 -1.49 -10.83
N ILE A 325 5.89 -0.92 -12.00
CA ILE A 325 6.17 -1.66 -13.24
C ILE A 325 7.68 -1.67 -13.51
N GLN A 326 8.35 -0.53 -13.38
CA GLN A 326 9.78 -0.41 -13.65
C GLN A 326 10.66 -1.16 -12.64
N SER A 327 10.20 -1.29 -11.38
CA SER A 327 10.86 -1.99 -10.28
C SER A 327 9.88 -2.98 -9.61
N ALA A 328 9.23 -3.81 -10.45
CA ALA A 328 8.09 -4.62 -10.05
C ALA A 328 8.41 -5.61 -8.91
N ASP A 329 9.58 -6.24 -8.93
CA ASP A 329 10.07 -7.14 -7.89
C ASP A 329 10.21 -6.46 -6.53
N ARG A 330 10.69 -5.21 -6.52
CA ARG A 330 10.78 -4.39 -5.31
C ARG A 330 9.42 -4.07 -4.75
N TYR A 331 8.50 -3.53 -5.54
CA TYR A 331 7.17 -3.14 -5.05
C TYR A 331 6.33 -4.35 -4.64
N ALA A 332 6.47 -5.48 -5.32
CA ALA A 332 5.89 -6.75 -4.86
C ALA A 332 6.48 -7.20 -3.51
N MET A 333 7.78 -7.03 -3.30
CA MET A 333 8.43 -7.32 -2.01
C MET A 333 7.92 -6.38 -0.91
N LEU A 334 7.88 -5.07 -1.16
CA LEU A 334 7.40 -4.08 -0.20
C LEU A 334 5.96 -4.38 0.23
N ALA A 335 5.08 -4.68 -0.73
CA ALA A 335 3.70 -5.07 -0.44
C ALA A 335 3.61 -6.33 0.43
N ARG A 336 4.41 -7.37 0.11
CA ARG A 336 4.47 -8.58 0.96
C ARG A 336 4.92 -8.29 2.38
N VAL A 337 5.89 -7.39 2.57
CA VAL A 337 6.37 -7.03 3.92
C VAL A 337 5.30 -6.27 4.68
N SER A 338 4.59 -5.33 4.07
CA SER A 338 3.50 -4.57 4.70
C SER A 338 2.36 -5.49 5.16
N HIS A 339 1.90 -6.39 4.28
CA HIS A 339 0.88 -7.37 4.66
C HIS A 339 1.35 -8.33 5.74
N ARG A 340 2.62 -8.74 5.71
CA ARG A 340 3.19 -9.59 6.76
C ARG A 340 3.27 -8.88 8.11
N LEU A 341 3.60 -7.59 8.14
CA LEU A 341 3.57 -6.78 9.36
C LEU A 341 2.16 -6.68 9.92
N ALA A 342 1.16 -6.43 9.07
CA ALA A 342 -0.24 -6.42 9.49
C ALA A 342 -0.69 -7.79 10.01
N SER A 343 -0.30 -8.89 9.37
CA SER A 343 -0.53 -10.26 9.83
C SER A 343 0.14 -10.51 11.19
N ALA A 344 1.40 -10.11 11.36
CA ALA A 344 2.15 -10.27 12.63
C ALA A 344 1.46 -9.53 13.78
N GLU A 345 0.98 -8.32 13.58
CA GLU A 345 0.20 -7.58 14.58
C GLU A 345 -1.10 -8.30 14.97
N LYS A 346 -1.84 -8.82 13.97
CA LYS A 346 -3.08 -9.58 14.18
C LYS A 346 -2.82 -10.84 15.01
N VAL A 347 -1.81 -11.63 14.63
CA VAL A 347 -1.45 -12.88 15.32
C VAL A 347 -0.91 -12.61 16.73
N ALA A 348 -0.05 -11.59 16.90
CA ALA A 348 0.45 -11.18 18.21
C ALA A 348 -0.67 -10.65 19.12
N THR A 349 -1.65 -9.95 18.56
CA THR A 349 -2.82 -9.49 19.31
C THR A 349 -3.60 -10.69 19.86
N ILE A 350 -3.91 -11.67 19.02
CA ILE A 350 -4.59 -12.92 19.45
C ILE A 350 -3.79 -13.60 20.55
N ALA A 351 -2.49 -13.82 20.33
CA ALA A 351 -1.63 -14.48 21.32
C ALA A 351 -1.57 -13.72 22.66
N SER A 352 -1.42 -12.38 22.61
CA SER A 352 -1.33 -11.56 23.85
C SER A 352 -2.65 -11.45 24.62
N LEU A 353 -3.79 -11.70 23.98
CA LEU A 353 -5.10 -11.74 24.62
C LEU A 353 -5.37 -13.10 25.29
N LEU A 354 -4.87 -14.17 24.68
CA LEU A 354 -5.19 -15.53 25.08
C LEU A 354 -4.12 -16.20 25.96
N THR A 355 -2.89 -15.68 25.97
CA THR A 355 -1.72 -16.25 26.63
C THR A 355 -1.00 -15.21 27.49
N PRO A 356 -0.04 -15.59 28.32
CA PRO A 356 0.81 -14.63 29.06
C PRO A 356 1.80 -13.85 28.20
N MET A 357 1.81 -14.04 26.88
CA MET A 357 2.69 -13.32 25.96
C MET A 357 2.44 -11.81 26.05
N GLN A 358 3.50 -11.03 26.16
CA GLN A 358 3.41 -9.58 26.04
C GLN A 358 3.38 -9.21 24.55
N TYR A 359 2.54 -8.24 24.20
CA TYR A 359 2.49 -7.72 22.85
C TYR A 359 3.82 -7.02 22.50
N PRO A 360 4.49 -7.36 21.39
CA PRO A 360 5.83 -6.83 21.07
C PRO A 360 5.74 -5.47 20.36
N GLU A 361 5.19 -4.46 21.03
CA GLU A 361 4.88 -3.15 20.47
C GLU A 361 6.11 -2.45 19.88
N ALA A 362 7.23 -2.40 20.65
CA ALA A 362 8.44 -1.69 20.22
C ALA A 362 9.08 -2.33 18.97
N ASP A 363 9.03 -3.64 18.86
CA ASP A 363 9.58 -4.36 17.70
C ASP A 363 8.73 -4.14 16.45
N LEU A 364 7.40 -4.19 16.59
CA LEU A 364 6.47 -3.94 15.51
C LEU A 364 6.50 -2.48 15.04
N GLU A 365 6.54 -1.50 15.98
CA GLU A 365 6.68 -0.08 15.62
C GLU A 365 8.00 0.16 14.87
N ARG A 366 9.11 -0.43 15.32
CA ARG A 366 10.41 -0.35 14.61
C ARG A 366 10.34 -0.97 13.23
N ALA A 367 9.71 -2.12 13.09
CA ALA A 367 9.56 -2.78 11.78
C ALA A 367 8.72 -1.95 10.81
N TRP A 368 7.64 -1.32 11.27
CA TRP A 368 6.88 -0.36 10.48
C TRP A 368 7.69 0.88 10.11
N GLN A 369 8.50 1.43 11.02
CA GLN A 369 9.39 2.55 10.72
C GLN A 369 10.37 2.23 9.58
N TRP A 370 10.94 1.01 9.58
CA TRP A 370 11.82 0.56 8.48
C TRP A 370 11.05 0.35 7.19
N GLN A 371 9.86 -0.25 7.27
CA GLN A 371 9.04 -0.52 6.09
C GLN A 371 8.60 0.79 5.42
N ILE A 372 8.09 1.76 6.19
CA ILE A 372 7.63 3.04 5.64
C ILE A 372 8.83 3.86 5.10
N ALA A 373 9.98 3.84 5.76
CA ALA A 373 11.18 4.45 5.21
C ALA A 373 11.64 3.79 3.88
N ALA A 374 11.46 2.48 3.74
CA ALA A 374 11.76 1.77 2.49
C ALA A 374 10.76 2.05 1.35
N GLN A 375 9.60 2.61 1.65
CA GLN A 375 8.61 3.06 0.67
C GLN A 375 8.93 4.43 0.07
N ASP A 376 9.93 5.13 0.60
CA ASP A 376 10.43 6.37 0.00
C ASP A 376 10.70 6.19 -1.49
N HIS A 377 10.35 7.19 -2.30
CA HIS A 377 10.41 7.08 -3.76
C HIS A 377 11.83 6.80 -4.28
N GLU A 378 12.88 7.30 -3.60
CA GLU A 378 14.28 7.02 -3.89
C GLU A 378 14.86 5.85 -3.07
N GLY A 379 14.14 5.35 -2.08
CA GLY A 379 14.56 4.28 -1.17
C GLY A 379 14.97 2.94 -1.80
N ALA A 380 15.10 2.90 -3.15
CA ALA A 380 15.59 1.74 -3.91
C ALA A 380 17.00 1.27 -3.52
N ALA A 381 17.81 2.15 -2.93
CA ALA A 381 19.22 1.88 -2.67
C ALA A 381 19.50 1.12 -1.37
N LEU A 382 18.49 0.89 -0.50
CA LEU A 382 18.71 0.19 0.77
C LEU A 382 17.89 -1.10 0.88
N PRO A 383 18.46 -2.22 0.48
CA PRO A 383 17.82 -3.53 0.58
C PRO A 383 17.58 -4.00 2.02
N ASP A 384 18.32 -3.46 3.00
CA ASP A 384 18.30 -3.98 4.38
C ASP A 384 17.01 -3.71 5.15
N PHE A 385 16.36 -2.56 4.96
CA PHE A 385 15.18 -2.18 5.74
C PHE A 385 13.99 -3.10 5.54
N PRO A 386 13.55 -3.40 4.31
CA PRO A 386 12.47 -4.34 4.11
C PRO A 386 12.80 -5.75 4.62
N HIS A 387 14.04 -6.21 4.45
CA HIS A 387 14.47 -7.52 4.96
C HIS A 387 14.43 -7.59 6.48
N ARG A 388 14.93 -6.56 7.18
CA ARG A 388 14.85 -6.48 8.65
C ARG A 388 13.41 -6.45 9.14
N ALA A 389 12.55 -5.67 8.47
CA ALA A 389 11.13 -5.62 8.80
C ALA A 389 10.46 -6.99 8.59
N GLN A 390 10.77 -7.67 7.49
CA GLN A 390 10.27 -9.00 7.17
C GLN A 390 10.73 -10.05 8.20
N GLU A 391 12.00 -10.06 8.57
CA GLU A 391 12.55 -10.99 9.56
C GLU A 391 11.89 -10.81 10.92
N LEU A 392 11.72 -9.56 11.35
CA LEU A 392 11.09 -9.25 12.63
C LEU A 392 9.61 -9.62 12.64
N ALA A 393 8.88 -9.31 11.57
CA ALA A 393 7.49 -9.73 11.40
C ALA A 393 7.35 -11.26 11.43
N ALA A 394 8.25 -11.98 10.73
CA ALA A 394 8.29 -13.44 10.72
C ALA A 394 8.53 -14.02 12.11
N ALA A 395 9.46 -13.44 12.86
CA ALA A 395 9.75 -13.88 14.22
C ALA A 395 8.55 -13.69 15.16
N VAL A 396 7.88 -12.52 15.05
CA VAL A 396 6.67 -12.22 15.83
C VAL A 396 5.53 -13.19 15.49
N GLU A 397 5.28 -13.46 14.19
CA GLU A 397 4.27 -14.43 13.75
C GLU A 397 4.53 -15.81 14.36
N GLN A 398 5.75 -16.31 14.18
CA GLN A 398 6.12 -17.66 14.64
C GLN A 398 6.08 -17.80 16.15
N GLN A 399 6.62 -16.84 16.90
CA GLN A 399 6.57 -16.83 18.36
C GLN A 399 5.12 -16.78 18.86
N SER A 400 4.29 -15.94 18.26
CA SER A 400 2.88 -15.79 18.66
C SER A 400 2.08 -17.08 18.39
N ALA A 401 2.21 -17.65 17.20
CA ALA A 401 1.52 -18.89 16.84
C ALA A 401 2.01 -20.08 17.66
N ALA A 402 3.33 -20.17 17.92
CA ALA A 402 3.90 -21.22 18.78
C ALA A 402 3.43 -21.11 20.23
N MET A 403 3.30 -19.87 20.76
CA MET A 403 2.75 -19.64 22.08
C MET A 403 1.29 -20.13 22.19
N ILE A 404 0.46 -19.89 21.16
CA ILE A 404 -0.90 -20.43 21.09
C ILE A 404 -0.85 -21.95 21.05
N ALA A 405 -0.05 -22.55 20.14
CA ALA A 405 0.05 -24.00 19.98
C ALA A 405 0.46 -24.71 21.29
N SER A 406 1.41 -24.13 22.05
CA SER A 406 1.90 -24.68 23.32
C SER A 406 0.85 -24.71 24.45
N ARG A 407 -0.28 -24.02 24.29
CA ARG A 407 -1.37 -23.90 25.26
C ARG A 407 -2.61 -24.70 24.90
N ILE A 408 -2.62 -25.40 23.77
CA ILE A 408 -3.73 -26.25 23.36
C ILE A 408 -3.52 -27.65 23.96
N PRO A 409 -4.50 -28.18 24.70
CA PRO A 409 -4.37 -29.51 25.32
C PRO A 409 -4.42 -30.60 24.24
N ALA A 410 -3.63 -31.66 24.44
CA ALA A 410 -3.82 -32.90 23.71
C ALA A 410 -4.01 -34.05 24.70
N GLN A 411 -4.78 -35.03 24.32
CA GLN A 411 -5.13 -36.15 25.20
C GLN A 411 -3.94 -37.10 25.43
N ARG A 412 -3.01 -37.16 24.47
CA ARG A 412 -1.84 -38.01 24.50
C ARG A 412 -0.57 -37.16 24.70
N LYS A 413 0.37 -37.67 25.52
CA LYS A 413 1.66 -36.98 25.76
C LYS A 413 2.55 -36.93 24.51
N ASP A 414 2.43 -37.94 23.62
CA ASP A 414 3.21 -38.10 22.40
C ASP A 414 2.53 -37.49 21.17
N ALA A 415 1.44 -36.74 21.35
CA ALA A 415 0.77 -36.03 20.27
C ALA A 415 1.41 -34.65 20.03
N MET A 416 1.57 -34.28 18.76
CA MET A 416 1.99 -32.96 18.32
C MET A 416 0.77 -32.11 18.00
N VAL A 417 0.78 -30.86 18.44
CA VAL A 417 -0.24 -29.87 18.07
C VAL A 417 0.25 -29.05 16.89
N VAL A 418 -0.56 -28.95 15.85
CA VAL A 418 -0.38 -28.00 14.75
C VAL A 418 -1.46 -26.93 14.86
N VAL A 419 -1.06 -25.67 14.86
CA VAL A 419 -1.99 -24.52 14.83
C VAL A 419 -1.84 -23.80 13.51
N ALA A 420 -2.96 -23.47 12.88
CA ALA A 420 -3.02 -22.53 11.76
C ALA A 420 -3.85 -21.32 12.16
N VAL A 421 -3.24 -20.14 12.12
CA VAL A 421 -3.86 -18.87 12.46
C VAL A 421 -4.28 -18.19 11.17
N ASN A 422 -5.54 -17.75 11.09
CA ASN A 422 -6.10 -17.00 9.99
C ASN A 422 -6.04 -15.49 10.30
N PRO A 423 -5.23 -14.69 9.60
CA PRO A 423 -5.17 -13.25 9.85
C PRO A 423 -6.28 -12.43 9.17
N VAL A 424 -7.12 -13.03 8.30
CA VAL A 424 -8.24 -12.31 7.67
C VAL A 424 -9.55 -12.48 8.45
N ASN A 425 -10.46 -11.51 8.31
CA ASN A 425 -11.71 -11.45 9.10
C ASN A 425 -12.90 -12.22 8.51
N TRP A 426 -12.64 -13.22 7.68
CA TRP A 426 -13.64 -14.14 7.16
C TRP A 426 -13.15 -15.58 7.21
N PRO A 427 -14.05 -16.56 7.25
CA PRO A 427 -13.66 -17.96 7.18
C PRO A 427 -13.13 -18.29 5.79
N ARG A 428 -12.09 -19.10 5.71
CA ARG A 428 -11.52 -19.54 4.43
C ARG A 428 -10.96 -20.94 4.47
N ARG A 429 -10.99 -21.59 3.31
CA ARG A 429 -10.32 -22.87 3.08
C ARG A 429 -8.85 -22.64 2.70
N VAL A 430 -7.95 -23.41 3.29
CA VAL A 430 -6.51 -23.27 3.06
C VAL A 430 -5.84 -24.60 2.89
N ALA A 431 -4.77 -24.61 2.08
CA ALA A 431 -3.86 -25.75 1.98
C ALA A 431 -2.71 -25.55 2.99
N LEU A 432 -2.64 -26.41 3.97
CA LEU A 432 -1.54 -26.43 4.93
C LEU A 432 -0.40 -27.28 4.42
N ARG A 433 0.81 -26.72 4.44
CA ARG A 433 2.07 -27.45 4.29
C ARG A 433 2.90 -27.21 5.54
N VAL A 434 3.02 -28.24 6.38
CA VAL A 434 3.65 -28.13 7.69
C VAL A 434 4.92 -28.94 7.71
N PRO A 435 6.10 -28.32 7.82
CA PRO A 435 7.32 -29.04 8.09
C PRO A 435 7.26 -29.64 9.51
N LEU A 436 7.47 -30.91 9.61
CA LEU A 436 7.46 -31.66 10.87
C LEU A 436 8.88 -32.05 11.23
N PHE A 437 9.28 -31.73 12.45
CA PHE A 437 10.50 -32.23 13.07
C PHE A 437 10.08 -33.27 14.11
N LEU A 438 10.20 -34.54 13.77
CA LEU A 438 9.78 -35.63 14.63
C LEU A 438 10.90 -35.93 15.63
N HIS A 439 10.89 -35.20 16.75
CA HIS A 439 11.75 -35.52 17.90
C HIS A 439 11.08 -36.60 18.78
N GLY A 440 11.80 -37.58 19.14
CA GLY A 440 11.39 -38.53 20.13
C GLY A 440 12.49 -39.58 20.24
N ASP A 441 12.64 -40.17 21.43
CA ASP A 441 13.38 -41.41 21.60
C ASP A 441 12.84 -42.38 20.57
N ILE A 442 13.58 -42.54 19.48
CA ILE A 442 13.24 -43.46 18.40
C ILE A 442 13.28 -44.84 19.05
N PRO A 443 12.15 -45.53 19.19
CA PRO A 443 12.21 -46.93 19.52
C PRO A 443 13.12 -47.59 18.47
N SER A 444 13.94 -48.52 18.88
CA SER A 444 14.88 -49.23 18.01
C SER A 444 14.20 -49.91 16.80
N ASP A 445 12.88 -50.00 16.79
CA ASP A 445 12.06 -50.58 15.75
C ASP A 445 11.51 -49.54 14.73
N GLY A 446 11.72 -48.25 14.94
CA GLY A 446 11.37 -47.19 13.98
C GLY A 446 9.88 -46.94 13.73
N SER A 447 9.00 -47.63 14.41
CA SER A 447 7.60 -47.81 14.00
C SER A 447 6.62 -46.71 14.42
N ARG A 448 6.93 -45.85 15.39
CA ARG A 448 5.94 -44.91 15.98
C ARG A 448 5.44 -43.83 15.08
N TRP A 449 6.24 -43.33 14.14
CA TRP A 449 5.88 -42.23 13.26
C TRP A 449 5.74 -42.66 11.80
N ASP A 450 5.80 -43.90 11.47
CA ASP A 450 5.58 -44.43 10.12
C ASP A 450 4.09 -44.40 9.77
N ASN A 451 3.21 -44.28 10.79
CA ASN A 451 1.76 -44.17 10.61
C ASN A 451 1.21 -43.06 11.49
N ILE A 452 1.04 -41.86 10.94
CA ILE A 452 0.52 -40.66 11.62
C ILE A 452 -0.98 -40.52 11.35
N VAL A 453 -1.77 -40.33 12.40
CA VAL A 453 -3.18 -39.91 12.30
C VAL A 453 -3.29 -38.45 12.59
N VAL A 454 -3.96 -37.71 11.69
CA VAL A 454 -4.30 -36.32 11.87
C VAL A 454 -5.75 -36.21 12.31
N ARG A 455 -6.01 -35.48 13.40
CA ARG A 455 -7.36 -35.32 13.95
C ARG A 455 -7.73 -33.84 14.05
N ASP A 456 -9.01 -33.58 13.83
CA ASP A 456 -9.61 -32.27 14.08
C ASP A 456 -9.87 -32.04 15.58
N GLU A 457 -10.42 -30.86 15.91
CA GLU A 457 -10.78 -30.45 17.25
C GLU A 457 -11.87 -31.33 17.93
N LYS A 458 -12.56 -32.15 17.17
CA LYS A 458 -13.58 -33.09 17.64
C LYS A 458 -13.05 -34.51 17.77
N GLY A 459 -11.77 -34.71 17.44
CA GLY A 459 -11.13 -36.02 17.42
C GLY A 459 -11.40 -36.85 16.15
N ASN A 460 -12.08 -36.27 15.12
CA ASN A 460 -12.30 -36.96 13.86
C ASN A 460 -11.03 -37.00 13.02
N PRO A 461 -10.78 -38.09 12.28
CA PRO A 461 -9.65 -38.13 11.36
C PRO A 461 -9.84 -37.11 10.20
N VAL A 462 -8.79 -36.34 9.92
CA VAL A 462 -8.73 -35.39 8.81
C VAL A 462 -7.94 -36.02 7.66
N PRO A 463 -8.44 -35.96 6.42
CA PRO A 463 -7.69 -36.41 5.25
C PRO A 463 -6.38 -35.62 5.15
N ALA A 464 -5.27 -36.30 5.22
CA ALA A 464 -3.94 -35.70 5.19
C ALA A 464 -2.94 -36.61 4.53
N ARG A 465 -1.86 -36.02 4.02
CA ARG A 465 -0.72 -36.75 3.46
C ARG A 465 0.53 -36.36 4.21
N ILE A 466 1.38 -37.34 4.49
CA ILE A 466 2.64 -37.09 5.15
C ILE A 466 3.76 -37.61 4.25
N ARG A 467 4.58 -36.68 3.80
CA ARG A 467 5.76 -36.96 2.97
C ARG A 467 6.98 -37.10 3.87
N PRO A 468 7.65 -38.25 3.92
CA PRO A 468 8.96 -38.33 4.54
C PRO A 468 9.94 -37.42 3.82
N ALA A 469 10.76 -36.69 4.55
CA ALA A 469 11.89 -36.00 3.97
C ALA A 469 12.98 -37.02 3.60
N ALA A 470 13.94 -36.60 2.76
CA ALA A 470 14.94 -37.47 2.14
C ALA A 470 15.60 -38.47 3.10
N PRO A 471 15.88 -39.68 2.65
CA PRO A 471 16.23 -40.84 3.50
C PRO A 471 17.61 -40.79 4.21
N HIS A 472 18.32 -39.66 4.14
CA HIS A 472 19.68 -39.53 4.70
C HIS A 472 19.81 -38.60 5.91
N ALA A 473 18.70 -38.07 6.45
CA ALA A 473 18.77 -37.20 7.61
C ALA A 473 18.89 -38.03 8.91
N VAL A 474 19.84 -37.65 9.74
CA VAL A 474 19.97 -38.15 11.13
C VAL A 474 18.74 -37.75 11.96
N THR A 475 18.05 -36.70 11.56
CA THR A 475 16.77 -36.24 12.10
C THR A 475 15.64 -36.61 11.15
N ARG A 476 14.59 -37.26 11.65
CA ARG A 476 13.40 -37.56 10.86
C ARG A 476 12.62 -36.27 10.66
N THR A 477 12.64 -35.74 9.45
CA THR A 477 11.78 -34.66 9.01
C THR A 477 10.69 -35.19 8.08
N ALA A 478 9.52 -34.63 8.15
CA ALA A 478 8.41 -34.95 7.26
C ALA A 478 7.67 -33.64 6.88
N GLU A 479 6.83 -33.69 5.87
CA GLU A 479 5.93 -32.62 5.50
C GLU A 479 4.48 -33.12 5.57
N LEU A 480 3.66 -32.46 6.40
CA LEU A 480 2.22 -32.68 6.40
C LEU A 480 1.58 -31.80 5.34
N TYR A 481 0.68 -32.38 4.54
CA TYR A 481 -0.21 -31.65 3.65
C TYR A 481 -1.67 -32.00 3.94
N THR A 482 -2.51 -30.98 4.13
CA THR A 482 -3.97 -31.14 4.30
C THR A 482 -4.72 -29.88 3.89
N LEU A 483 -6.03 -30.02 3.63
CA LEU A 483 -6.96 -28.91 3.39
C LEU A 483 -7.84 -28.73 4.61
N ILE A 484 -7.92 -27.53 5.16
CA ILE A 484 -8.79 -27.20 6.30
C ILE A 484 -9.50 -25.88 6.13
N ASP A 485 -10.63 -25.72 6.81
CA ASP A 485 -11.33 -24.45 6.93
C ASP A 485 -10.90 -23.76 8.21
N LEU A 486 -10.54 -22.48 8.12
CA LEU A 486 -10.12 -21.64 9.24
C LEU A 486 -11.19 -20.63 9.63
N PRO A 487 -11.39 -20.34 10.93
CA PRO A 487 -12.30 -19.31 11.39
C PRO A 487 -11.79 -17.90 11.07
N PRO A 488 -12.63 -16.86 11.09
CA PRO A 488 -12.23 -15.47 10.86
C PRO A 488 -11.35 -14.96 12.01
N LEU A 489 -10.27 -14.24 11.69
CA LEU A 489 -9.33 -13.64 12.65
C LEU A 489 -9.14 -14.54 13.88
N GLY A 490 -8.68 -15.75 13.64
CA GLY A 490 -8.63 -16.77 14.67
C GLY A 490 -7.72 -17.91 14.31
N TYR A 491 -7.85 -19.02 15.02
CA TYR A 491 -7.04 -20.19 14.75
C TYR A 491 -7.86 -21.48 14.83
N ARG A 492 -7.34 -22.52 14.19
CA ARG A 492 -7.76 -23.91 14.35
C ARG A 492 -6.56 -24.81 14.56
N SER A 493 -6.70 -25.81 15.43
CA SER A 493 -5.65 -26.78 15.71
C SER A 493 -5.95 -28.14 15.10
N LEU A 494 -4.88 -28.85 14.76
CA LEU A 494 -4.88 -30.25 14.42
C LEU A 494 -4.00 -31.01 15.42
N LEU A 495 -4.40 -32.24 15.73
CA LEU A 495 -3.60 -33.15 16.54
C LEU A 495 -3.00 -34.21 15.64
N LEU A 496 -1.68 -34.36 15.71
CA LEU A 496 -0.92 -35.43 15.04
C LEU A 496 -0.56 -36.47 16.09
N GLU A 497 -1.00 -37.70 15.89
CA GLU A 497 -0.81 -38.79 16.81
C GLU A 497 -0.10 -39.96 16.10
N PRO A 498 0.83 -40.66 16.78
CA PRO A 498 1.33 -41.92 16.27
C PRO A 498 0.17 -42.91 16.12
N GLY A 499 0.01 -43.44 14.93
CA GLY A 499 -0.99 -44.47 14.64
C GLY A 499 -0.53 -45.85 15.11
N GLY A 500 -1.48 -46.69 15.59
CA GLY A 500 -1.22 -48.13 15.76
C GLY A 500 -1.40 -48.90 14.44
N ASP A 501 -1.11 -50.18 14.42
CA ASP A 501 -1.14 -51.07 13.24
C ASP A 501 -2.50 -51.09 12.49
N ASN A 502 -3.56 -50.54 13.08
CA ASN A 502 -4.91 -50.45 12.51
C ASN A 502 -5.41 -49.01 12.31
N ALA A 503 -4.54 -48.02 12.33
CA ALA A 503 -5.01 -46.62 12.23
C ALA A 503 -5.54 -46.32 10.82
N THR A 504 -6.85 -46.15 10.73
CA THR A 504 -7.50 -45.58 9.54
C THR A 504 -7.49 -44.06 9.64
N GLY A 505 -6.89 -43.37 8.68
CA GLY A 505 -7.03 -41.93 8.65
C GLY A 505 -5.92 -41.12 8.00
N ALA A 506 -4.69 -41.61 7.92
CA ALA A 506 -3.69 -40.98 7.09
C ALA A 506 -3.55 -41.79 5.79
N ALA A 507 -3.88 -41.25 4.66
CA ALA A 507 -3.45 -41.83 3.41
C ALA A 507 -1.92 -41.71 3.35
N PRO A 508 -1.17 -42.84 3.14
CA PRO A 508 0.25 -42.72 2.92
C PRO A 508 0.51 -41.75 1.75
N TRP A 509 1.62 -41.05 1.83
CA TRP A 509 2.02 -40.19 0.71
C TRP A 509 2.17 -41.01 -0.55
N GLU A 510 1.16 -40.95 -1.42
CA GLU A 510 1.33 -41.45 -2.79
C GLU A 510 2.19 -40.41 -3.50
N THR A 511 3.43 -40.77 -3.79
CA THR A 511 4.23 -39.96 -4.73
C THR A 511 3.57 -40.12 -6.09
N PRO A 512 2.85 -39.09 -6.59
CA PRO A 512 2.23 -39.18 -7.90
C PRO A 512 3.34 -39.44 -8.91
N LYS A 513 3.14 -40.42 -9.79
CA LYS A 513 4.04 -40.56 -10.94
C LYS A 513 3.80 -39.29 -11.80
N PRO A 514 4.78 -38.37 -11.90
CA PRO A 514 4.56 -37.19 -12.70
C PRO A 514 4.39 -37.58 -14.15
N GLU A 515 3.32 -37.11 -14.76
CA GLU A 515 3.21 -37.09 -16.21
C GLU A 515 4.18 -36.01 -16.74
N ILE A 516 5.19 -36.45 -17.49
CA ILE A 516 6.21 -35.53 -18.03
C ILE A 516 6.11 -35.52 -19.55
N SER A 517 5.88 -34.33 -20.07
CA SER A 517 5.93 -34.03 -21.52
C SER A 517 7.18 -33.19 -21.81
N ALA A 518 7.78 -33.42 -23.01
CA ALA A 518 8.85 -32.55 -23.51
C ALA A 518 8.33 -31.21 -24.07
N GLY A 519 7.15 -30.74 -23.61
CA GLY A 519 6.51 -29.51 -24.11
C GLY A 519 5.87 -29.66 -25.51
N ARG A 520 5.80 -30.87 -26.05
CA ARG A 520 5.27 -31.13 -27.40
C ARG A 520 3.86 -31.72 -27.41
N GLN A 521 3.33 -32.08 -26.28
CA GLN A 521 1.99 -32.68 -26.13
C GLN A 521 1.16 -31.82 -25.14
N PRO A 522 -0.16 -31.73 -25.35
CA PRO A 522 -1.03 -31.10 -24.37
C PRO A 522 -1.04 -31.88 -23.07
N VAL A 523 -1.13 -31.15 -21.94
CA VAL A 523 -1.23 -31.71 -20.59
C VAL A 523 -2.37 -31.00 -19.90
N THR A 524 -3.27 -31.75 -19.25
CA THR A 524 -4.46 -31.19 -18.60
C THR A 524 -4.54 -31.61 -17.14
N ALA A 525 -4.64 -30.64 -16.24
CA ALA A 525 -4.99 -30.80 -14.83
C ALA A 525 -6.47 -30.51 -14.61
N LEU A 526 -7.14 -31.35 -13.82
CA LEU A 526 -8.58 -31.20 -13.49
C LEU A 526 -8.76 -31.44 -12.00
N LEU A 527 -9.27 -30.45 -11.28
CA LEU A 527 -9.61 -30.59 -9.85
C LEU A 527 -10.53 -29.46 -9.38
N GLY A 528 -11.51 -29.80 -8.53
CA GLY A 528 -12.36 -28.82 -7.83
C GLY A 528 -13.18 -27.93 -8.76
N GLY A 529 -13.58 -28.42 -9.95
CA GLY A 529 -14.31 -27.65 -10.96
C GLY A 529 -13.41 -26.77 -11.84
N TRP A 530 -12.10 -26.75 -11.60
CA TRP A 530 -11.12 -26.04 -12.43
C TRP A 530 -10.39 -26.97 -13.36
N GLU A 531 -10.11 -26.45 -14.55
CA GLU A 531 -9.24 -27.06 -15.56
C GLU A 531 -8.06 -26.12 -15.85
N ALA A 532 -6.83 -26.67 -15.85
CA ALA A 532 -5.64 -26.01 -16.36
C ALA A 532 -5.05 -26.84 -17.49
N LYS A 533 -5.03 -26.31 -18.71
CA LYS A 533 -4.60 -27.04 -19.91
C LYS A 533 -3.43 -26.34 -20.59
N TYR A 534 -2.31 -27.05 -20.66
CA TYR A 534 -1.17 -26.62 -21.48
C TYR A 534 -1.42 -26.95 -22.95
N ASP A 535 -1.23 -25.94 -23.81
CA ASP A 535 -1.28 -26.10 -25.27
C ASP A 535 0.14 -25.92 -25.87
N PRO A 536 0.72 -26.96 -26.48
CA PRO A 536 2.05 -26.89 -27.10
C PRO A 536 2.10 -26.00 -28.35
N ALA A 537 0.99 -25.78 -29.03
CA ALA A 537 0.95 -24.94 -30.25
C ALA A 537 1.08 -23.44 -29.90
N THR A 538 0.41 -23.00 -28.85
CA THR A 538 0.45 -21.62 -28.36
C THR A 538 1.47 -21.42 -27.22
N ARG A 539 1.95 -22.52 -26.59
CA ARG A 539 2.86 -22.54 -25.44
C ARG A 539 2.30 -21.88 -24.18
N THR A 540 0.97 -21.88 -24.04
CA THR A 540 0.22 -21.22 -22.99
C THR A 540 -0.47 -22.23 -22.07
N ILE A 541 -0.96 -21.76 -20.91
CA ILE A 541 -1.84 -22.52 -20.01
C ILE A 541 -3.21 -21.85 -19.99
N ALA A 542 -4.22 -22.52 -20.55
CA ALA A 542 -5.60 -22.07 -20.49
C ALA A 542 -6.27 -22.53 -19.19
N LEU A 543 -7.06 -21.65 -18.59
CA LEU A 543 -7.82 -21.87 -17.37
C LEU A 543 -9.32 -21.83 -17.68
N ALA A 544 -10.05 -22.82 -17.18
CA ALA A 544 -11.51 -22.88 -17.27
C ALA A 544 -12.12 -23.28 -15.92
N SER A 545 -13.30 -22.74 -15.62
CA SER A 545 -14.10 -23.08 -14.43
C SER A 545 -15.41 -23.72 -14.87
N ASN A 546 -15.66 -24.94 -14.42
CA ASN A 546 -16.87 -25.70 -14.76
C ASN A 546 -17.18 -25.74 -16.26
N GLY A 547 -16.11 -25.85 -17.10
CA GLY A 547 -16.22 -25.86 -18.56
C GLY A 547 -16.31 -24.49 -19.23
N HIS A 548 -16.35 -23.40 -18.46
CA HIS A 548 -16.32 -22.03 -18.97
C HIS A 548 -14.86 -21.53 -19.06
N ALA A 549 -14.44 -21.09 -20.24
CA ALA A 549 -13.10 -20.52 -20.42
C ALA A 549 -12.99 -19.19 -19.67
N VAL A 550 -11.96 -19.02 -18.83
CA VAL A 550 -11.78 -17.84 -17.99
C VAL A 550 -10.62 -16.97 -18.47
N ALA A 551 -9.45 -17.56 -18.60
CA ALA A 551 -8.26 -16.84 -19.05
C ALA A 551 -7.21 -17.81 -19.61
N THR A 552 -6.26 -17.25 -20.34
CA THR A 552 -5.03 -17.94 -20.75
C THR A 552 -3.84 -17.19 -20.16
N VAL A 553 -2.87 -17.92 -19.62
CA VAL A 553 -1.65 -17.37 -19.04
C VAL A 553 -0.45 -17.83 -19.85
N GLU A 554 0.41 -16.89 -20.16
CA GLU A 554 1.71 -17.17 -20.81
C GLU A 554 2.83 -16.45 -20.06
N LEU A 555 4.06 -16.90 -20.29
CA LEU A 555 5.27 -16.29 -19.76
C LEU A 555 6.17 -15.92 -20.92
N ASP A 556 6.54 -14.67 -20.99
CA ASP A 556 7.45 -14.14 -21.98
C ASP A 556 8.76 -13.69 -21.34
N HIS A 557 9.85 -13.95 -22.05
CA HIS A 557 11.15 -13.40 -21.79
C HIS A 557 11.47 -12.37 -22.86
N LEU A 558 11.43 -11.09 -22.48
CA LEU A 558 11.72 -9.98 -23.37
C LEU A 558 13.21 -9.66 -23.29
N ALA A 559 13.93 -9.78 -24.41
CA ALA A 559 15.35 -9.40 -24.47
C ALA A 559 15.53 -7.90 -24.22
N ALA A 560 16.61 -7.52 -23.55
CA ALA A 560 16.94 -6.15 -23.12
C ALA A 560 17.31 -5.19 -24.26
N ALA A 561 16.61 -5.22 -25.37
CA ALA A 561 16.75 -4.17 -26.37
C ALA A 561 16.10 -2.90 -25.79
N LYS A 562 16.85 -2.14 -24.97
CA LYS A 562 16.45 -0.88 -24.36
C LYS A 562 15.51 -1.02 -23.14
N ALA A 563 16.10 -1.34 -22.01
CA ALA A 563 15.42 -1.35 -20.70
C ALA A 563 14.81 0.01 -20.26
N ALA A 564 14.93 1.06 -21.04
CA ALA A 564 14.30 2.35 -20.84
C ALA A 564 12.94 2.47 -21.56
N ASP A 565 12.62 1.59 -22.50
CA ASP A 565 11.38 1.64 -23.28
C ASP A 565 10.40 0.61 -22.74
N LEU A 566 9.43 1.03 -21.95
CA LEU A 566 8.25 0.22 -21.66
C LEU A 566 7.48 -0.18 -22.94
N GLU A 567 7.75 0.46 -24.09
CA GLU A 567 7.34 -0.02 -25.40
C GLU A 567 7.95 -1.40 -25.75
N ALA A 568 9.12 -1.74 -25.20
CA ALA A 568 9.71 -3.08 -25.34
C ALA A 568 8.97 -4.16 -24.54
N VAL A 569 8.10 -3.79 -23.59
CA VAL A 569 7.22 -4.70 -22.86
C VAL A 569 5.96 -5.04 -23.69
N ARG A 570 5.80 -4.49 -24.88
CA ARG A 570 4.79 -5.01 -25.82
C ARG A 570 5.13 -6.45 -26.14
N PRO A 571 4.19 -7.39 -25.95
CA PRO A 571 4.40 -8.76 -26.37
C PRO A 571 4.66 -8.75 -27.89
N VAL A 572 5.91 -8.96 -28.25
CA VAL A 572 6.25 -9.22 -29.64
C VAL A 572 5.91 -10.68 -29.85
N GLY A 573 4.91 -10.98 -30.67
CA GLY A 573 4.28 -12.29 -30.84
C GLY A 573 5.18 -13.45 -31.25
N ASP A 574 6.50 -13.27 -31.27
CA ASP A 574 7.49 -14.28 -31.61
C ASP A 574 8.40 -14.69 -30.42
N SER A 575 8.18 -14.14 -29.20
CA SER A 575 9.07 -14.37 -28.07
C SER A 575 8.53 -15.33 -26.99
N ALA A 576 7.50 -16.09 -27.30
CA ALA A 576 6.97 -17.09 -26.38
C ALA A 576 8.06 -18.09 -25.96
N VAL A 577 8.18 -18.27 -24.64
CA VAL A 577 9.16 -19.17 -24.03
C VAL A 577 9.01 -20.59 -24.56
N GLU A 578 10.10 -21.22 -24.98
CA GLU A 578 10.08 -22.62 -25.35
C GLU A 578 10.14 -23.52 -24.12
N TRP A 579 9.00 -24.09 -23.76
CA TRP A 579 8.92 -25.03 -22.65
C TRP A 579 9.61 -26.35 -22.99
N ARG A 580 10.66 -26.71 -22.25
CA ARG A 580 11.40 -27.94 -22.43
C ARG A 580 10.87 -29.09 -21.59
N ARG A 581 10.13 -28.77 -20.55
CA ARG A 581 9.54 -29.74 -19.64
C ARG A 581 8.20 -29.22 -19.14
N VAL A 582 7.15 -29.98 -19.35
CA VAL A 582 5.84 -29.77 -18.76
C VAL A 582 5.49 -30.98 -17.91
N ARG A 583 5.18 -30.74 -16.65
CA ARG A 583 4.94 -31.77 -15.65
C ARG A 583 3.60 -31.56 -15.00
N LEU A 584 2.81 -32.64 -14.89
CA LEU A 584 1.61 -32.70 -14.08
C LEU A 584 1.85 -33.65 -12.91
N GLU A 585 1.65 -33.13 -11.69
CA GLU A 585 1.56 -33.94 -10.48
C GLU A 585 0.13 -33.81 -9.95
N GLN A 586 -0.60 -34.91 -9.94
CA GLN A 586 -1.99 -34.92 -9.52
C GLN A 586 -2.22 -35.92 -8.38
N THR A 587 -2.96 -35.47 -7.39
CA THR A 587 -3.42 -36.20 -6.23
C THR A 587 -4.90 -35.99 -6.04
N TRP A 588 -5.49 -36.61 -5.03
CA TRP A 588 -6.91 -36.42 -4.73
C TRP A 588 -7.30 -34.99 -4.30
N SER A 589 -6.35 -34.21 -3.81
CA SER A 589 -6.59 -32.88 -3.22
C SER A 589 -5.81 -31.74 -3.90
N GLU A 590 -4.87 -32.06 -4.78
CA GLU A 590 -4.05 -31.07 -5.46
C GLU A 590 -3.59 -31.58 -6.83
N ALA A 591 -3.67 -30.70 -7.84
CA ALA A 591 -3.11 -30.93 -9.16
C ALA A 591 -2.18 -29.76 -9.51
N ILE A 592 -0.91 -30.05 -9.75
CA ILE A 592 0.11 -29.04 -10.08
C ILE A 592 0.58 -29.29 -11.52
N LEU A 593 0.24 -28.33 -12.39
CA LEU A 593 0.76 -28.25 -13.75
C LEU A 593 1.90 -27.23 -13.77
N ARG A 594 3.12 -27.69 -14.10
CA ARG A 594 4.32 -26.85 -14.12
C ARG A 594 5.05 -26.97 -15.45
N ALA A 595 5.28 -25.86 -16.11
CA ALA A 595 6.09 -25.71 -17.30
C ALA A 595 7.43 -25.06 -16.95
N GLU A 596 8.54 -25.62 -17.46
CA GLU A 596 9.91 -25.16 -17.17
C GLU A 596 10.68 -24.94 -18.48
N ALA A 597 11.46 -23.87 -18.52
CA ALA A 597 12.32 -23.51 -19.63
C ALA A 597 13.72 -23.11 -19.16
N GLN A 598 14.69 -23.34 -20.03
CA GLN A 598 16.05 -22.83 -19.88
C GLN A 598 16.14 -21.51 -20.67
N ILE A 599 16.74 -20.52 -20.05
CA ILE A 599 17.08 -19.24 -20.67
C ILE A 599 18.59 -19.01 -20.52
N THR A 600 19.12 -18.01 -21.20
CA THR A 600 20.54 -17.65 -21.06
C THR A 600 20.82 -17.27 -19.60
N GLY A 601 21.71 -17.98 -18.95
CA GLY A 601 22.09 -17.73 -17.55
C GLY A 601 21.16 -18.29 -16.49
N GLY A 602 20.07 -19.02 -16.82
CA GLY A 602 19.16 -19.51 -15.80
C GLY A 602 18.00 -20.36 -16.29
N ARG A 603 17.03 -20.52 -15.41
CA ARG A 603 15.79 -21.26 -15.66
C ARG A 603 14.58 -20.46 -15.19
N ILE A 604 13.48 -20.60 -15.89
CA ILE A 604 12.19 -19.98 -15.57
C ILE A 604 11.08 -21.03 -15.56
N PHE A 605 9.99 -20.71 -14.86
CA PHE A 605 8.83 -21.59 -14.79
C PHE A 605 7.51 -20.83 -14.69
N LEU A 606 6.45 -21.46 -15.17
CA LEU A 606 5.06 -21.12 -14.95
C LEU A 606 4.36 -22.33 -14.33
N GLN A 607 3.72 -22.16 -13.20
CA GLN A 607 3.03 -23.19 -12.47
C GLN A 607 1.59 -22.79 -12.18
N VAL A 608 0.66 -23.71 -12.36
CA VAL A 608 -0.72 -23.61 -11.92
C VAL A 608 -1.02 -24.73 -10.96
N ALA A 609 -1.46 -24.39 -9.75
CA ALA A 609 -1.89 -25.35 -8.73
C ALA A 609 -3.41 -25.25 -8.54
N LEU A 610 -4.11 -26.33 -8.79
CA LEU A 610 -5.54 -26.52 -8.53
C LEU A 610 -5.72 -27.26 -7.21
N ARG A 611 -6.66 -26.80 -6.37
CA ARG A 611 -6.99 -27.42 -5.07
C ARG A 611 -8.50 -27.45 -4.90
N ASP A 612 -9.00 -28.50 -4.24
CA ASP A 612 -10.43 -28.66 -4.03
C ASP A 612 -11.01 -27.53 -3.17
N GLY A 613 -12.04 -26.83 -3.70
CA GLY A 613 -12.72 -25.72 -3.03
C GLY A 613 -11.88 -24.43 -2.93
N MET A 614 -10.82 -24.28 -3.75
CA MET A 614 -9.97 -23.09 -3.77
C MET A 614 -9.85 -22.53 -5.19
N ALA A 615 -9.55 -21.23 -5.30
CA ALA A 615 -9.15 -20.61 -6.55
C ALA A 615 -7.79 -21.13 -7.03
N PRO A 616 -7.54 -21.22 -8.34
CA PRO A 616 -6.24 -21.62 -8.89
C PRO A 616 -5.13 -20.67 -8.42
N GLU A 617 -4.02 -21.22 -7.97
CA GLU A 617 -2.82 -20.44 -7.70
C GLU A 617 -1.87 -20.51 -8.89
N ILE A 618 -1.46 -19.36 -9.40
CA ILE A 618 -0.51 -19.22 -10.49
C ILE A 618 0.80 -18.73 -9.88
N THR A 619 1.88 -19.46 -10.09
CA THR A 619 3.22 -19.05 -9.65
C THR A 619 4.14 -18.92 -10.85
N THR A 620 4.68 -17.73 -11.02
CA THR A 620 5.67 -17.44 -12.06
C THR A 620 7.00 -17.12 -11.40
N GLY A 621 8.09 -17.59 -11.97
CA GLY A 621 9.40 -17.28 -11.40
C GLY A 621 10.56 -17.89 -12.14
N GLY A 622 11.71 -17.75 -11.52
CA GLY A 622 12.95 -18.30 -12.06
C GLY A 622 14.15 -18.07 -11.16
N GLU A 623 15.24 -18.70 -11.60
CA GLU A 623 16.57 -18.53 -11.03
C GLU A 623 17.53 -18.20 -12.16
N TRP A 624 18.28 -17.11 -12.05
CA TRP A 624 19.28 -16.71 -13.03
C TRP A 624 20.47 -16.00 -12.39
N VAL A 625 21.60 -16.06 -13.09
CA VAL A 625 22.77 -15.28 -12.71
C VAL A 625 22.68 -13.86 -13.24
N SER A 626 23.35 -12.95 -12.61
CA SER A 626 23.32 -11.51 -12.82
C SER A 626 23.59 -10.97 -14.24
N SER A 627 23.98 -11.82 -15.17
CA SER A 627 24.13 -11.46 -16.60
C SER A 627 22.85 -11.65 -17.41
N PHE A 628 21.71 -11.87 -16.75
CA PHE A 628 20.43 -11.95 -17.43
C PHE A 628 20.04 -10.55 -17.95
N GLU A 629 20.02 -10.40 -19.24
CA GLU A 629 19.59 -9.20 -19.93
C GLU A 629 18.17 -9.41 -20.46
N GLY A 630 17.16 -8.85 -19.80
CA GLY A 630 15.77 -8.96 -20.26
C GLY A 630 14.77 -8.87 -19.12
N SER A 631 13.50 -8.71 -19.41
CA SER A 631 12.41 -8.71 -18.45
C SER A 631 11.61 -10.01 -18.54
N LEU A 632 11.27 -10.60 -17.40
CA LEU A 632 10.32 -11.70 -17.31
C LEU A 632 8.92 -11.11 -17.14
N VAL A 633 7.99 -11.47 -18.03
CA VAL A 633 6.65 -10.90 -18.10
C VAL A 633 5.61 -12.01 -18.12
N GLN A 634 4.68 -11.95 -17.16
CA GLN A 634 3.48 -12.79 -17.17
C GLN A 634 2.36 -12.04 -17.90
N ARG A 635 1.86 -12.62 -18.99
CA ARG A 635 0.72 -12.10 -19.70
C ARG A 635 -0.53 -12.89 -19.37
N VAL A 636 -1.62 -12.17 -19.12
CA VAL A 636 -2.93 -12.74 -18.87
C VAL A 636 -3.87 -12.32 -19.99
N ILE A 637 -4.48 -13.29 -20.65
CA ILE A 637 -5.40 -13.10 -21.77
C ILE A 637 -6.78 -13.59 -21.32
N PRO A 638 -7.64 -12.71 -20.79
CA PRO A 638 -9.00 -13.04 -20.41
C PRO A 638 -9.82 -13.53 -21.61
N ALA A 639 -10.73 -14.48 -21.37
CA ALA A 639 -11.62 -14.99 -22.43
C ALA A 639 -12.58 -13.90 -22.95
N ALA A 640 -12.99 -12.98 -22.05
CA ALA A 640 -13.91 -11.87 -22.38
C ALA A 640 -13.44 -10.58 -21.69
N LEU A 641 -12.49 -9.87 -22.26
CA LEU A 641 -12.02 -8.60 -21.73
C LEU A 641 -12.26 -7.45 -22.71
N THR A 642 -12.81 -6.36 -22.16
CA THR A 642 -12.72 -5.03 -22.74
C THR A 642 -11.97 -4.15 -21.74
N ARG A 643 -10.82 -3.61 -22.12
CA ARG A 643 -9.93 -2.81 -21.22
C ARG A 643 -10.70 -1.74 -20.44
N ASP A 644 -11.58 -1.00 -21.10
CA ASP A 644 -12.31 0.12 -20.48
C ASP A 644 -13.37 -0.32 -19.47
N ALA A 645 -13.64 -1.65 -19.38
CA ALA A 645 -14.54 -2.24 -18.38
C ALA A 645 -13.80 -2.81 -17.17
N ILE A 646 -12.48 -2.66 -17.09
CA ILE A 646 -11.68 -3.13 -15.96
C ILE A 646 -11.92 -2.23 -14.74
N THR A 647 -12.15 -2.87 -13.60
CA THR A 647 -12.03 -2.27 -12.27
C THR A 647 -10.73 -2.74 -11.65
N TYR A 648 -9.99 -1.86 -10.98
CA TYR A 648 -8.76 -2.21 -10.29
C TYR A 648 -8.76 -1.70 -8.84
N GLY A 649 -8.07 -2.42 -7.97
CA GLY A 649 -7.88 -2.04 -6.58
C GLY A 649 -7.02 -0.79 -6.44
N ILE A 650 -7.42 0.12 -5.58
CA ILE A 650 -6.59 1.15 -4.99
C ILE A 650 -6.56 0.92 -3.47
N PRO A 651 -5.57 1.41 -2.74
CA PRO A 651 -5.58 1.30 -1.28
C PRO A 651 -6.93 1.75 -0.68
N PHE A 652 -7.61 0.86 0.05
CA PHE A 652 -8.94 1.06 0.64
C PHE A 652 -10.08 1.31 -0.35
N GLY A 653 -9.97 0.89 -1.60
CA GLY A 653 -11.03 1.16 -2.56
C GLY A 653 -10.81 0.55 -3.93
N GLU A 654 -11.58 1.03 -4.89
CA GLU A 654 -11.45 0.63 -6.30
C GLU A 654 -11.65 1.81 -7.24
N GLU A 655 -11.08 1.71 -8.43
CA GLU A 655 -11.27 2.65 -9.53
C GLU A 655 -11.53 1.92 -10.84
N LYS A 656 -12.19 2.59 -11.76
CA LYS A 656 -12.37 2.09 -13.12
C LYS A 656 -11.23 2.52 -14.01
N PHE A 657 -10.88 1.70 -14.97
CA PHE A 657 -9.89 2.08 -15.98
C PHE A 657 -10.31 3.39 -16.65
N GLY A 658 -9.43 4.40 -16.64
CA GLY A 658 -9.73 5.73 -17.17
C GLY A 658 -10.26 6.76 -16.16
N SER A 659 -10.56 6.37 -14.93
CA SER A 659 -10.92 7.28 -13.83
C SER A 659 -9.71 8.06 -13.32
N MET A 660 -9.30 9.08 -14.06
CA MET A 660 -8.13 9.88 -13.73
C MET A 660 -8.53 11.27 -13.22
N LEU A 661 -7.71 11.84 -12.36
CA LEU A 661 -7.81 13.25 -12.00
C LEU A 661 -7.71 14.11 -13.28
N PRO A 662 -8.63 15.04 -13.52
CA PRO A 662 -8.66 15.82 -14.76
C PRO A 662 -7.35 16.58 -15.02
N ASP A 663 -6.88 16.61 -16.26
CA ASP A 663 -5.63 17.27 -16.70
C ASP A 663 -4.36 16.81 -15.95
N SER A 664 -4.39 15.63 -15.31
CA SER A 664 -3.24 14.99 -14.68
C SER A 664 -2.46 14.13 -15.67
N GLY A 665 -1.21 13.81 -15.35
CA GLY A 665 -0.34 12.92 -16.11
C GLY A 665 1.03 13.52 -16.41
N PRO A 666 1.87 12.81 -17.20
CA PRO A 666 3.23 13.23 -17.54
C PRO A 666 3.22 14.56 -18.30
N THR A 667 3.86 15.57 -17.77
CA THR A 667 3.82 16.95 -18.32
C THR A 667 5.16 17.63 -18.32
N ASN A 668 6.16 17.14 -17.62
CA ASN A 668 7.45 17.76 -17.41
C ASN A 668 8.58 16.98 -18.11
N ALA A 669 9.62 17.71 -18.54
CA ALA A 669 10.90 17.09 -18.90
C ALA A 669 11.48 16.44 -17.63
N GLY A 670 11.53 15.12 -17.60
CA GLY A 670 11.93 14.33 -16.42
C GLY A 670 10.89 13.30 -16.00
N ASP A 671 9.68 13.35 -16.55
CA ASP A 671 8.76 12.23 -16.45
C ASP A 671 9.32 11.08 -17.29
N GLU A 672 9.62 9.95 -16.64
CA GLU A 672 10.36 8.85 -17.28
C GLU A 672 9.52 8.07 -18.31
N LEU A 673 8.19 8.20 -18.28
CA LEU A 673 7.29 7.52 -19.21
C LEU A 673 6.75 8.43 -20.31
N ALA A 674 6.81 7.95 -21.54
CA ALA A 674 6.10 8.58 -22.64
C ALA A 674 4.58 8.58 -22.36
N PRO A 675 3.84 9.67 -22.72
CA PRO A 675 2.41 9.78 -22.46
C PRO A 675 1.59 8.61 -23.03
N GLU A 676 2.00 8.05 -24.15
CA GLU A 676 1.34 6.91 -24.81
C GLU A 676 1.45 5.63 -23.98
N VAL A 677 2.62 5.39 -23.39
CA VAL A 677 2.88 4.23 -22.52
C VAL A 677 2.13 4.41 -21.21
N TRP A 678 2.21 5.60 -20.60
CA TRP A 678 1.56 5.92 -19.35
C TRP A 678 0.04 5.71 -19.37
N LYS A 679 -0.64 6.03 -20.48
CA LYS A 679 -2.07 5.80 -20.62
C LYS A 679 -2.49 4.33 -20.49
N ASN A 680 -1.63 3.42 -20.86
CA ASN A 680 -1.86 1.98 -20.84
C ASN A 680 -1.28 1.29 -19.61
N ALA A 681 -0.42 1.96 -18.88
CA ALA A 681 0.17 1.49 -17.63
C ALA A 681 -0.70 1.92 -16.44
N LYS A 682 -0.95 1.01 -15.49
CA LYS A 682 -1.69 1.30 -14.25
C LYS A 682 -1.01 0.67 -13.06
N THR A 683 -0.84 1.46 -12.01
CA THR A 683 -0.58 0.94 -10.68
C THR A 683 -1.91 0.57 -10.01
N PHE A 684 -1.91 -0.48 -9.18
CA PHE A 684 -3.10 -0.97 -8.50
C PHE A 684 -2.73 -1.71 -7.21
N ASP A 685 -3.70 -1.84 -6.31
CA ASP A 685 -3.51 -2.52 -5.02
C ASP A 685 -3.76 -4.04 -5.13
N GLY A 686 -2.94 -4.71 -5.94
CA GLY A 686 -2.84 -6.17 -5.98
C GLY A 686 -4.02 -6.93 -6.62
N TRP A 687 -5.01 -6.27 -7.22
CA TRP A 687 -6.10 -6.96 -7.89
C TRP A 687 -6.73 -6.17 -9.04
N LEU A 688 -7.30 -6.92 -9.98
CA LEU A 688 -8.06 -6.46 -11.14
C LEU A 688 -9.33 -7.29 -11.25
N ALA A 689 -10.40 -6.70 -11.77
CA ALA A 689 -11.64 -7.42 -12.04
C ALA A 689 -12.30 -6.95 -13.33
N TRP A 690 -13.03 -7.86 -13.99
CA TRP A 690 -13.81 -7.57 -15.20
C TRP A 690 -15.04 -8.46 -15.25
N GLU A 691 -16.01 -8.05 -16.07
CA GLU A 691 -17.23 -8.82 -16.28
C GLU A 691 -17.08 -9.79 -17.45
N ASP A 692 -17.54 -11.02 -17.29
CA ASP A 692 -17.64 -12.06 -18.32
C ASP A 692 -19.06 -12.62 -18.34
N GLY A 693 -19.91 -12.04 -19.20
CA GLY A 693 -21.33 -12.33 -19.22
C GLY A 693 -22.03 -11.91 -17.93
N ASN A 694 -22.56 -12.87 -17.17
CA ASN A 694 -23.18 -12.65 -15.87
C ASN A 694 -22.22 -12.98 -14.69
N ALA A 695 -20.97 -13.29 -14.99
CA ALA A 695 -19.97 -13.60 -13.99
C ALA A 695 -18.96 -12.46 -13.86
N ARG A 696 -18.37 -12.34 -12.68
CA ARG A 696 -17.21 -11.48 -12.42
C ARG A 696 -15.96 -12.35 -12.34
N VAL A 697 -14.95 -11.96 -13.08
CA VAL A 697 -13.62 -12.56 -12.97
C VAL A 697 -12.75 -11.62 -12.16
N THR A 698 -12.13 -12.16 -11.14
CA THR A 698 -11.15 -11.44 -10.31
C THR A 698 -9.79 -12.08 -10.48
N PHE A 699 -8.79 -11.26 -10.75
CA PHE A 699 -7.39 -11.63 -10.75
C PHE A 699 -6.68 -10.90 -9.62
N ALA A 700 -6.13 -11.63 -8.65
CA ALA A 700 -5.30 -11.07 -7.59
C ALA A 700 -3.84 -11.49 -7.79
N THR A 701 -2.91 -10.61 -7.44
CA THR A 701 -1.48 -10.79 -7.68
C THR A 701 -0.64 -10.04 -6.63
N GLU A 702 0.56 -10.51 -6.38
CA GLU A 702 1.56 -9.78 -5.58
C GLU A 702 2.13 -8.55 -6.32
N ALA A 703 1.92 -8.45 -7.63
CA ALA A 703 2.35 -7.30 -8.42
C ALA A 703 1.50 -6.06 -8.09
N ARG A 704 2.11 -4.89 -8.27
CA ARG A 704 1.50 -3.60 -7.98
C ARG A 704 1.21 -2.77 -9.23
N GLY A 705 1.45 -3.32 -10.41
CA GLY A 705 1.20 -2.63 -11.67
C GLY A 705 1.12 -3.56 -12.86
N ALA A 706 0.45 -3.10 -13.92
CA ALA A 706 0.33 -3.82 -15.19
C ALA A 706 0.28 -2.86 -16.39
N ILE A 707 0.60 -3.41 -17.56
CA ILE A 707 0.46 -2.74 -18.86
C ILE A 707 -0.69 -3.40 -19.60
N PHE A 708 -1.63 -2.60 -20.07
CA PHE A 708 -2.86 -3.05 -20.69
C PHE A 708 -2.81 -2.90 -22.21
N SER A 709 -3.26 -3.92 -22.92
CA SER A 709 -3.68 -3.92 -24.30
C SER A 709 -5.22 -3.91 -24.39
N PRO A 710 -5.83 -3.79 -25.56
CA PRO A 710 -7.29 -3.81 -25.67
C PRO A 710 -7.96 -5.10 -25.17
N ARG A 711 -7.24 -6.25 -25.16
CA ARG A 711 -7.80 -7.57 -24.83
C ARG A 711 -6.98 -8.39 -23.83
N ASP A 712 -5.88 -7.85 -23.31
CA ASP A 712 -4.98 -8.53 -22.38
C ASP A 712 -4.24 -7.55 -21.50
N PHE A 713 -3.55 -8.06 -20.49
CA PHE A 713 -2.63 -7.28 -19.68
C PHE A 713 -1.38 -8.07 -19.35
N SER A 714 -0.29 -7.35 -19.15
CA SER A 714 1.02 -7.87 -18.85
C SER A 714 1.54 -7.38 -17.51
N ILE A 715 2.04 -8.30 -16.69
CA ILE A 715 2.65 -8.03 -15.39
C ILE A 715 4.13 -8.28 -15.51
N VAL A 716 4.95 -7.29 -15.17
CA VAL A 716 6.40 -7.48 -15.07
C VAL A 716 6.70 -8.26 -13.78
N VAL A 717 7.33 -9.43 -13.93
CA VAL A 717 7.71 -10.29 -12.81
C VAL A 717 9.09 -9.92 -12.30
N ALA A 718 10.00 -9.62 -13.23
CA ALA A 718 11.38 -9.23 -12.92
C ALA A 718 11.90 -8.29 -14.00
N PRO A 719 12.24 -7.05 -13.66
CA PRO A 719 12.88 -6.10 -14.56
C PRO A 719 14.40 -6.31 -14.63
N THR A 720 15.02 -5.82 -15.69
CA THR A 720 16.46 -5.95 -15.95
C THR A 720 17.35 -4.88 -15.34
N ARG A 721 16.79 -3.90 -14.64
CA ARG A 721 17.58 -2.75 -14.14
C ARG A 721 18.47 -3.14 -12.95
N GLY A 722 19.77 -2.83 -13.05
CA GLY A 722 20.66 -2.58 -11.92
C GLY A 722 21.08 -3.79 -11.11
N VAL A 723 21.14 -4.98 -11.69
CA VAL A 723 21.53 -6.18 -10.96
C VAL A 723 23.02 -6.17 -10.62
N MET A 724 23.33 -6.37 -9.35
CA MET A 724 24.71 -6.53 -8.87
C MET A 724 25.37 -7.77 -9.49
N PRO A 725 26.61 -7.69 -9.94
CA PRO A 725 27.24 -8.65 -10.87
C PRO A 725 27.54 -10.08 -10.33
N SER A 726 27.15 -10.46 -9.13
CA SER A 726 27.69 -11.69 -8.53
C SER A 726 26.72 -12.61 -7.75
N SER A 727 25.42 -12.39 -7.81
CA SER A 727 24.45 -13.23 -7.08
C SER A 727 23.49 -13.98 -7.99
N VAL A 728 23.14 -15.21 -7.63
CA VAL A 728 22.00 -15.94 -8.19
C VAL A 728 20.73 -15.25 -7.67
N GLN A 729 19.90 -14.78 -8.56
CA GLN A 729 18.59 -14.23 -8.20
C GLN A 729 17.52 -15.30 -8.27
N GLN A 730 16.71 -15.37 -7.25
CA GLN A 730 15.52 -16.20 -7.22
C GLN A 730 14.31 -15.32 -7.02
N ILE A 731 13.47 -15.24 -8.03
CA ILE A 731 12.25 -14.41 -8.01
C ILE A 731 11.05 -15.31 -8.22
N THR A 732 10.01 -15.06 -7.42
CA THR A 732 8.70 -15.67 -7.59
C THR A 732 7.63 -14.61 -7.42
N LEU A 733 6.62 -14.67 -8.26
CA LEU A 733 5.39 -13.89 -8.20
C LEU A 733 4.22 -14.84 -8.13
N ARG A 734 3.36 -14.67 -7.13
CA ARG A 734 2.11 -15.42 -7.01
C ARG A 734 0.94 -14.58 -7.50
N SER A 735 0.01 -15.25 -8.15
CA SER A 735 -1.26 -14.71 -8.58
C SER A 735 -2.35 -15.76 -8.38
N THR A 736 -3.59 -15.33 -8.34
CA THR A 736 -4.74 -16.23 -8.26
C THR A 736 -5.89 -15.65 -9.06
N LEU A 737 -6.82 -16.48 -9.47
CA LEU A 737 -7.93 -16.07 -10.33
C LEU A 737 -9.21 -16.73 -9.83
N ASN A 738 -10.27 -15.94 -9.69
CA ASN A 738 -11.58 -16.44 -9.31
C ASN A 738 -12.63 -16.10 -10.36
N PHE A 739 -13.63 -16.95 -10.50
CA PHE A 739 -14.75 -16.81 -11.42
C PHE A 739 -16.05 -17.01 -10.64
N GLU A 740 -16.80 -15.93 -10.43
CA GLU A 740 -18.01 -15.93 -9.60
C GLU A 740 -19.24 -15.49 -10.39
N GLN A 741 -20.32 -16.24 -10.28
CA GLN A 741 -21.61 -15.88 -10.88
C GLN A 741 -22.39 -14.84 -10.09
N SER A 742 -21.94 -14.47 -8.90
CA SER A 742 -22.51 -13.41 -8.07
C SER A 742 -21.45 -12.39 -7.72
N PRO A 743 -21.69 -11.09 -7.91
CA PRO A 743 -20.71 -10.05 -7.62
C PRO A 743 -20.64 -9.78 -6.09
N ALA A 744 -20.36 -10.78 -5.29
CA ALA A 744 -20.09 -10.58 -3.88
C ALA A 744 -18.63 -10.09 -3.71
N ALA A 745 -18.29 -9.47 -2.61
CA ALA A 745 -17.02 -8.93 -2.11
C ALA A 745 -15.70 -9.69 -2.45
N GLY A 746 -15.67 -10.41 -3.59
CA GLY A 746 -14.64 -11.39 -3.92
C GLY A 746 -13.27 -10.81 -4.27
N ALA A 747 -13.23 -9.67 -4.97
CA ALA A 747 -11.98 -9.14 -5.52
C ALA A 747 -10.97 -8.77 -4.43
N GLU A 748 -11.39 -7.95 -3.50
CA GLU A 748 -10.57 -7.49 -2.39
C GLU A 748 -10.17 -8.66 -1.47
N ARG A 749 -11.11 -9.55 -1.16
CA ARG A 749 -10.83 -10.72 -0.31
C ARG A 749 -9.81 -11.65 -0.92
N LEU A 750 -9.88 -11.88 -2.23
CA LEU A 750 -8.95 -12.75 -2.93
C LEU A 750 -7.51 -12.23 -2.84
N MET A 751 -7.33 -10.91 -2.94
CA MET A 751 -6.02 -10.26 -2.75
C MET A 751 -5.52 -10.45 -1.32
N TRP A 752 -6.36 -10.17 -0.30
CA TRP A 752 -5.97 -10.35 1.10
C TRP A 752 -5.62 -11.80 1.42
N GLU A 753 -6.34 -12.77 0.87
CA GLU A 753 -6.02 -14.20 1.05
C GLU A 753 -4.67 -14.59 0.46
N LEU A 754 -4.32 -14.01 -0.70
CA LEU A 754 -3.03 -14.20 -1.34
C LEU A 754 -1.90 -13.57 -0.52
N MET A 755 -2.11 -12.35 -0.03
CA MET A 755 -1.08 -11.54 0.63
C MET A 755 -0.89 -11.90 2.11
N GLU A 756 -1.94 -12.39 2.78
CA GLU A 756 -1.91 -12.83 4.19
C GLU A 756 -2.18 -14.34 4.30
N PRO A 757 -1.22 -15.19 3.97
CA PRO A 757 -1.36 -16.64 4.14
C PRO A 757 -1.54 -17.01 5.61
N PRO A 758 -2.06 -18.21 5.94
CA PRO A 758 -2.18 -18.66 7.32
C PRO A 758 -0.79 -18.78 7.97
N VAL A 759 -0.71 -18.36 9.23
CA VAL A 759 0.51 -18.54 10.05
C VAL A 759 0.43 -19.88 10.76
N ILE A 760 1.45 -20.72 10.54
CA ILE A 760 1.47 -22.10 11.02
C ILE A 760 2.56 -22.29 12.06
N ALA A 761 2.23 -22.94 13.17
CA ALA A 761 3.20 -23.36 14.17
C ALA A 761 2.88 -24.74 14.71
N THR A 762 3.91 -25.41 15.20
CA THR A 762 3.83 -26.73 15.85
C THR A 762 4.29 -26.62 17.31
N ALA A 763 3.72 -27.44 18.18
CA ALA A 763 4.19 -27.61 19.54
C ALA A 763 4.18 -29.07 19.95
N GLU A 764 5.34 -29.53 20.40
CA GLU A 764 5.55 -30.85 21.04
C GLU A 764 5.51 -30.68 22.55
N ASP A 765 6.22 -29.67 23.05
CA ASP A 765 6.26 -29.35 24.49
C ASP A 765 5.10 -28.41 24.86
N ARG A 766 4.48 -28.71 25.98
CA ARG A 766 3.33 -27.96 26.49
C ARG A 766 3.66 -27.35 27.83
N PHE A 767 3.56 -26.05 27.90
CA PHE A 767 3.93 -25.29 29.11
C PHE A 767 2.70 -24.73 29.80
N GLY A 768 2.46 -25.19 31.05
CA GLY A 768 1.61 -24.52 32.02
C GLY A 768 0.15 -24.96 32.06
N VAL A 769 -0.59 -24.28 32.94
CA VAL A 769 -1.92 -24.62 33.45
C VAL A 769 -3.07 -24.09 32.59
N MET A 770 -2.78 -23.33 31.49
CA MET A 770 -3.81 -22.76 30.63
C MET A 770 -4.17 -23.72 29.49
N ASN A 771 -5.46 -23.99 29.35
CA ASN A 771 -6.00 -24.77 28.25
C ASN A 771 -6.75 -23.85 27.30
N LEU A 772 -6.16 -23.56 26.14
CA LEU A 772 -6.86 -22.86 25.10
C LEU A 772 -7.83 -23.79 24.38
N PRO A 773 -8.96 -23.27 23.87
CA PRO A 773 -9.84 -24.07 23.00
C PRO A 773 -9.09 -24.46 21.72
N PRO A 774 -9.43 -25.60 21.11
CA PRO A 774 -8.77 -26.06 19.89
C PRO A 774 -9.11 -25.22 18.66
N GLN A 775 -10.12 -24.37 18.76
CA GLN A 775 -10.52 -23.37 17.75
C GLN A 775 -10.99 -22.10 18.46
N PHE A 776 -10.70 -20.96 17.86
CA PHE A 776 -11.07 -19.64 18.40
C PHE A 776 -11.18 -18.61 17.27
N SER A 777 -12.13 -17.68 17.39
CA SER A 777 -12.29 -16.50 16.53
C SER A 777 -12.24 -15.24 17.39
N LEU A 778 -11.34 -14.31 17.08
CA LEU A 778 -11.22 -13.06 17.83
C LEU A 778 -12.42 -12.15 17.54
N LEU A 779 -12.68 -11.89 16.26
CA LEU A 779 -13.76 -11.02 15.82
C LEU A 779 -14.15 -11.29 14.36
N GLU A 780 -15.40 -10.91 14.04
CA GLU A 780 -16.00 -11.03 12.72
C GLU A 780 -17.00 -9.90 12.50
N TRP A 781 -17.03 -9.34 11.30
CA TRP A 781 -18.17 -8.55 10.83
C TRP A 781 -19.16 -9.45 10.08
N ASP A 782 -20.45 -9.23 10.26
CA ASP A 782 -21.47 -10.03 9.57
C ASP A 782 -21.73 -9.58 8.12
N ASP A 783 -21.18 -8.44 7.69
CA ASP A 783 -21.23 -8.00 6.30
C ASP A 783 -19.93 -8.40 5.55
N PRO A 784 -20.06 -9.11 4.41
CA PRO A 784 -18.89 -9.57 3.64
C PRO A 784 -18.09 -8.46 2.96
N HIS A 785 -18.62 -7.24 2.83
CA HIS A 785 -17.91 -6.12 2.23
C HIS A 785 -17.03 -5.34 3.22
N LEU A 786 -17.02 -5.75 4.50
CA LEU A 786 -16.13 -5.14 5.49
C LEU A 786 -14.81 -5.91 5.60
N VAL A 787 -13.73 -5.22 5.35
CA VAL A 787 -12.38 -5.75 5.40
C VAL A 787 -11.63 -5.15 6.59
N VAL A 788 -11.02 -6.00 7.40
CA VAL A 788 -10.15 -5.59 8.52
C VAL A 788 -8.70 -5.52 8.04
N SER A 789 -8.20 -4.31 7.87
CA SER A 789 -6.82 -4.09 7.46
C SER A 789 -5.83 -4.25 8.62
N ALA A 790 -6.16 -3.78 9.82
CA ALA A 790 -5.28 -3.88 10.99
C ALA A 790 -6.00 -4.29 12.26
N VAL A 791 -5.32 -5.10 13.06
CA VAL A 791 -5.65 -5.37 14.47
C VAL A 791 -4.34 -5.37 15.26
N TYR A 792 -4.20 -4.44 16.19
CA TYR A 792 -3.00 -4.33 17.00
C TYR A 792 -3.34 -3.83 18.41
N ARG A 793 -2.35 -3.71 19.29
CA ARG A 793 -2.54 -3.16 20.63
C ARG A 793 -1.90 -1.78 20.76
N ASP A 794 -2.65 -0.85 21.36
CA ASP A 794 -2.14 0.49 21.68
C ASP A 794 -1.32 0.49 22.98
N ASP A 795 -0.68 1.62 23.30
CA ASP A 795 0.12 1.85 24.51
C ASP A 795 -0.64 1.53 25.81
N GLN A 796 -1.98 1.60 25.78
CA GLN A 796 -2.87 1.29 26.92
C GLN A 796 -3.33 -0.17 26.92
N ARG A 797 -2.81 -0.98 25.99
CA ARG A 797 -3.16 -2.39 25.78
C ARG A 797 -4.63 -2.63 25.35
N ASN A 798 -5.30 -1.62 24.80
CA ASN A 798 -6.56 -1.82 24.11
C ASN A 798 -6.31 -2.44 22.74
N VAL A 799 -7.34 -3.07 22.18
CA VAL A 799 -7.30 -3.55 20.80
C VAL A 799 -7.72 -2.41 19.87
N VAL A 800 -6.87 -2.07 18.92
CA VAL A 800 -7.19 -1.18 17.81
C VAL A 800 -7.58 -2.02 16.62
N LEU A 801 -8.76 -1.75 16.07
CA LEU A 801 -9.35 -2.43 14.92
C LEU A 801 -9.59 -1.40 13.82
N ARG A 802 -8.93 -1.56 12.68
CA ARG A 802 -9.21 -0.75 11.49
C ARG A 802 -9.97 -1.59 10.46
N THR A 803 -11.12 -1.05 10.04
CA THR A 803 -12.02 -1.67 9.08
C THR A 803 -12.37 -0.65 8.02
N TYR A 804 -12.53 -1.11 6.78
CA TYR A 804 -13.06 -0.28 5.70
C TYR A 804 -14.16 -1.00 4.95
N ALA A 805 -15.08 -0.20 4.39
CA ALA A 805 -16.15 -0.70 3.55
C ALA A 805 -15.69 -0.79 2.10
N HIS A 806 -15.63 -1.99 1.54
CA HIS A 806 -15.40 -2.21 0.11
C HIS A 806 -16.75 -2.25 -0.62
N SER A 807 -17.44 -1.11 -0.63
CA SER A 807 -18.77 -0.95 -1.20
C SER A 807 -19.04 0.50 -1.60
N SER A 808 -19.67 0.68 -2.75
CA SER A 808 -20.22 1.98 -3.20
C SER A 808 -21.55 2.33 -2.53
N GLN A 809 -22.11 1.44 -1.72
CA GLN A 809 -23.35 1.64 -0.97
C GLN A 809 -23.07 1.68 0.54
N PRO A 810 -23.87 2.42 1.31
CA PRO A 810 -23.78 2.36 2.76
C PRO A 810 -24.06 0.94 3.28
N LEU A 811 -23.30 0.54 4.30
CA LEU A 811 -23.42 -0.76 4.96
C LEU A 811 -23.84 -0.59 6.41
N HIS A 812 -24.61 -1.55 6.93
CA HIS A 812 -24.87 -1.66 8.36
C HIS A 812 -24.43 -3.05 8.81
N SER A 813 -23.56 -3.11 9.81
CA SER A 813 -22.98 -4.38 10.24
C SER A 813 -22.81 -4.46 11.75
N GLN A 814 -22.81 -5.69 12.26
CA GLN A 814 -22.62 -6.04 13.65
C GLN A 814 -21.24 -6.68 13.85
N LEU A 815 -20.44 -6.10 14.72
CA LEU A 815 -19.18 -6.70 15.19
C LEU A 815 -19.50 -7.82 16.19
N ARG A 816 -19.03 -9.03 15.91
CA ARG A 816 -19.10 -10.20 16.79
C ARG A 816 -17.72 -10.53 17.32
N THR A 817 -17.62 -10.96 18.56
CA THR A 817 -16.38 -11.38 19.21
C THR A 817 -16.65 -12.41 20.30
N GLU A 818 -15.75 -13.35 20.47
CA GLU A 818 -15.80 -14.33 21.57
C GLU A 818 -15.23 -13.79 22.90
N LEU A 819 -14.58 -12.61 22.85
CA LEU A 819 -14.04 -11.98 24.06
C LEU A 819 -14.98 -10.91 24.62
N PRO A 820 -15.03 -10.72 25.96
CA PRO A 820 -15.81 -9.66 26.55
C PRO A 820 -15.23 -8.30 26.19
N VAL A 821 -15.99 -7.51 25.45
CA VAL A 821 -15.66 -6.12 25.10
C VAL A 821 -16.39 -5.18 26.05
N GLY A 822 -15.64 -4.32 26.70
CA GLY A 822 -16.15 -3.24 27.56
C GLY A 822 -16.51 -2.00 26.71
N ARG A 823 -15.70 -0.95 26.83
CA ARG A 823 -15.88 0.29 26.06
C ARG A 823 -15.38 0.15 24.64
N ILE A 824 -16.13 0.70 23.69
CA ILE A 824 -15.72 0.88 22.30
C ILE A 824 -15.67 2.37 21.99
N GLU A 825 -14.59 2.83 21.38
CA GLU A 825 -14.41 4.21 20.96
C GLU A 825 -14.12 4.25 19.45
N LEU A 826 -14.69 5.23 18.77
CA LEU A 826 -14.24 5.64 17.45
C LEU A 826 -13.00 6.51 17.62
N ILE A 827 -11.93 6.18 16.95
CA ILE A 827 -10.67 6.94 16.97
C ILE A 827 -10.26 7.30 15.55
N SER A 828 -9.42 8.33 15.43
CA SER A 828 -8.81 8.69 14.15
C SER A 828 -7.72 7.69 13.75
N PRO A 829 -7.23 7.72 12.49
CA PRO A 829 -6.06 6.93 12.06
C PRO A 829 -4.81 7.16 12.93
N VAL A 830 -4.69 8.33 13.55
CA VAL A 830 -3.62 8.72 14.48
C VAL A 830 -4.03 8.57 15.96
N GLU A 831 -5.02 7.72 16.23
CA GLU A 831 -5.46 7.27 17.57
C GLU A 831 -6.08 8.34 18.47
N THR A 832 -6.44 9.51 17.93
CA THR A 832 -7.19 10.53 18.66
C THR A 832 -8.65 10.09 18.83
N VAL A 833 -9.18 10.16 20.05
CA VAL A 833 -10.58 9.79 20.34
C VAL A 833 -11.53 10.78 19.68
N MET A 834 -12.43 10.26 18.86
CA MET A 834 -13.47 11.02 18.17
C MET A 834 -14.84 10.92 18.85
N GLY A 835 -15.07 9.84 19.59
CA GLY A 835 -16.31 9.65 20.35
C GLY A 835 -16.57 8.20 20.75
N PRO A 836 -17.67 7.93 21.46
CA PRO A 836 -18.08 6.58 21.79
C PRO A 836 -18.57 5.85 20.53
N ALA A 837 -18.43 4.53 20.53
CA ALA A 837 -18.88 3.67 19.45
C ALA A 837 -19.70 2.46 19.94
N SER A 838 -20.45 1.85 19.03
CA SER A 838 -21.27 0.65 19.25
C SER A 838 -20.73 -0.53 18.44
N PRO A 839 -20.93 -1.78 18.86
CA PRO A 839 -20.68 -2.96 18.01
C PRO A 839 -21.52 -2.96 16.73
N SER A 840 -22.76 -2.43 16.79
CA SER A 840 -23.61 -2.22 15.61
C SER A 840 -23.29 -0.87 14.99
N ARG A 841 -22.88 -0.84 13.73
CA ARG A 841 -22.36 0.37 13.08
C ARG A 841 -22.81 0.51 11.63
N GLU A 842 -22.88 1.78 11.23
CA GLU A 842 -23.00 2.16 9.84
C GLU A 842 -21.64 2.53 9.27
N PHE A 843 -21.40 2.13 8.05
CA PHE A 843 -20.26 2.53 7.22
C PHE A 843 -20.78 3.24 5.98
N GLY A 844 -20.28 4.43 5.71
CA GLY A 844 -20.49 5.08 4.42
C GLY A 844 -19.75 4.33 3.30
N PRO A 845 -20.05 4.66 2.03
CA PRO A 845 -19.29 4.12 0.90
C PRO A 845 -17.80 4.35 1.07
N TRP A 846 -16.98 3.33 0.87
CA TRP A 846 -15.50 3.38 0.93
C TRP A 846 -14.92 3.98 2.23
N GLN A 847 -15.71 3.97 3.28
CA GLN A 847 -15.34 4.59 4.55
C GLN A 847 -14.38 3.72 5.34
N ILE A 848 -13.29 4.34 5.83
CA ILE A 848 -12.36 3.77 6.79
C ILE A 848 -12.79 4.18 8.20
N GLN A 849 -12.94 3.21 9.10
CA GLN A 849 -13.20 3.45 10.52
C GLN A 849 -12.15 2.73 11.37
N THR A 850 -11.65 3.42 12.37
CA THR A 850 -10.74 2.83 13.36
C THR A 850 -11.43 2.82 14.73
N LEU A 851 -11.51 1.66 15.35
CA LEU A 851 -12.11 1.44 16.65
C LEU A 851 -11.05 1.08 17.68
N ARG A 852 -11.18 1.61 18.88
CA ARG A 852 -10.45 1.17 20.07
C ARG A 852 -11.40 0.37 20.95
N LEU A 853 -11.07 -0.90 21.20
CA LEU A 853 -11.86 -1.83 22.01
C LEU A 853 -11.12 -2.13 23.31
N GLN A 854 -11.78 -1.86 24.43
CA GLN A 854 -11.29 -2.31 25.72
C GLN A 854 -11.71 -3.78 25.89
N VAL A 855 -10.77 -4.67 25.65
CA VAL A 855 -10.99 -6.13 25.73
C VAL A 855 -10.37 -6.65 27.03
N ALA A 856 -11.18 -7.34 27.82
CA ALA A 856 -10.67 -8.10 28.95
C ALA A 856 -9.96 -9.36 28.43
N GLY A 857 -8.73 -9.63 28.88
CA GLY A 857 -8.05 -10.87 28.51
C GLY A 857 -8.88 -12.10 28.90
N ALA A 858 -8.95 -13.06 28.00
CA ALA A 858 -9.68 -14.29 28.26
C ALA A 858 -9.00 -15.05 29.43
N ARG A 859 -9.75 -15.28 30.51
CA ARG A 859 -9.33 -16.21 31.57
C ARG A 859 -9.91 -17.58 31.25
N PHE A 860 -9.18 -18.39 30.49
CA PHE A 860 -9.56 -19.78 30.36
C PHE A 860 -9.30 -20.50 31.70
N PRO A 861 -10.30 -21.21 32.25
CA PRO A 861 -10.12 -21.90 33.53
C PRO A 861 -9.03 -22.97 33.39
N ALA A 862 -8.07 -22.96 34.34
CA ALA A 862 -7.14 -24.08 34.50
C ALA A 862 -7.94 -25.37 34.69
N GLN A 863 -7.60 -26.42 33.91
CA GLN A 863 -8.17 -27.73 34.20
C GLN A 863 -7.87 -28.09 35.67
N LYS A 864 -8.91 -28.34 36.48
CA LYS A 864 -8.75 -28.98 37.78
C LYS A 864 -8.06 -30.29 37.52
N GLY A 865 -6.82 -30.43 38.03
CA GLY A 865 -5.96 -31.55 37.75
C GLY A 865 -6.68 -32.89 37.80
N ALA A 866 -6.56 -33.62 36.74
CA ALA A 866 -6.71 -35.07 36.79
C ALA A 866 -5.57 -35.59 37.70
N LYS A 867 -5.94 -36.02 38.88
CA LYS A 867 -5.05 -36.78 39.76
C LYS A 867 -4.62 -38.07 39.12
#